data_6e9bc1e6fb721131a0e61b8a536cdf64
#
_entry.id   6e9bc1e6fb721131a0e61b8a536cdf64
#
_cell.length_a   1.000
_cell.length_b   1.000
_cell.length_c   1.000
_cell.angle_alpha   90.00
_cell.angle_beta   90.00
_cell.angle_gamma   90.00
#
_symmetry.space_group_name_H-M   'P 1'
#
loop_
_entity.id
_entity.type
_entity.pdbx_description
1 polymer ?
#
loop_
_entity_poly.entity_id
_entity_poly.type
_entity_poly.pdbx_seq_one_letter_code
_entity_poly.pdbx_strand_id
1 'polypeptide(L)'
;MAEEDLLQSWKEIAAYLGRSERTCRRWETEFKLPVHRMDGSVRGSVFAYKSELDRWMDEILHEERHGPPAKKRLAFRRFLIIIPVLAVIAAIAVAVMVLRGGRSKPQSPPSATKPTLAILPFTNNTGDEDLDFWEHALADLLVSDLSQSRYLRVLPQDRIFFVLRDLDLLDAGVGNAIDLEEVALRAQVENIVVGNFIEAGQRFRISATVRHIPSGEGVVLPSVEARNEEEILARIDELSTGIKSQLLAPVDFTDRDIDLDMGSITTSSIEAYRYYIEGRLSLFNSHAVAAMESLEMAVAIDPEFAMAYSDLAMCYRSLPGHEDKAREALSRAFELSHHASPRERFYIQAYYYRARGSGGLGHYLETCQEFVRVYPDDARAVLFLGEIYLQLEEWDRSIETLESIIDVNVFSGHLTYMRRAYRAQGKYEEALAVAGAAPAERNSRQNPHQLALNMIFDRSFEAALLEADKMLERAPGNALALMVKGDVHFYRSEWDRAEEYYRELLNPVGTEYRRWRTRHDAMLRLAFLHLARGQFEKALDFLNQAIDEVTAVGDSKELFVFHNDKANILRAQGDLSGANAEIQIALGEAERRDHVTGKMYTLHSHGKILLEMGNLGGAERAADEMKAEIDGWLNPKLIRIWHDLAGHIDLARNDVAQAVEHFERAVSLLPYQYDPDGHNHAEYYSSLAYAYYLSGDLARAQQWYENILSLTSGRLGSGDIYAKSHFMLGKIFEQRGMKAEAIRSYRSFLDLWQEADIEAPELDEAKRALEALLD
;
A
#
# COMPACT_ATOMS: atom_id res chain seq x y z
N MET A 1 22.57 52.31 15.35
CA MET A 1 23.18 51.21 14.58
C MET A 1 22.82 49.83 15.17
N ALA A 2 21.66 49.64 15.75
CA ALA A 2 21.24 48.36 16.35
C ALA A 2 19.85 47.86 15.92
N GLU A 3 19.09 48.63 15.13
CA GLU A 3 17.74 48.24 14.72
C GLU A 3 17.67 47.63 13.30
N GLU A 4 18.66 47.86 12.46
CA GLU A 4 18.72 47.33 11.07
C GLU A 4 19.29 45.90 10.97
N ASP A 5 19.88 45.38 12.05
CA ASP A 5 20.55 44.05 12.07
C ASP A 5 19.68 42.92 12.67
N LEU A 6 18.49 43.25 13.21
CA LEU A 6 17.64 42.32 13.95
C LEU A 6 16.47 41.80 13.10
N LEU A 7 16.35 40.45 12.96
CA LEU A 7 15.21 39.75 12.35
C LEU A 7 14.36 39.15 13.48
N GLN A 8 13.06 39.47 13.54
CA GLN A 8 12.19 39.19 14.68
C GLN A 8 11.19 38.01 14.49
N SER A 9 11.32 37.28 13.40
CA SER A 9 10.44 36.16 13.10
C SER A 9 11.09 35.11 12.21
N TRP A 10 10.60 33.86 12.27
CA TRP A 10 11.02 32.84 11.33
C TRP A 10 10.84 33.22 9.87
N LYS A 11 9.83 34.02 9.57
CA LYS A 11 9.55 34.51 8.21
C LYS A 11 10.65 35.44 7.72
N GLU A 12 11.13 36.36 8.58
CA GLU A 12 12.22 37.29 8.24
C GLU A 12 13.56 36.56 8.13
N ILE A 13 13.85 35.62 9.05
CA ILE A 13 15.07 34.80 9.00
C ILE A 13 15.08 33.95 7.71
N ALA A 14 13.97 33.33 7.36
CA ALA A 14 13.83 32.54 6.15
C ALA A 14 13.99 33.40 4.87
N ALA A 15 13.40 34.59 4.85
CA ALA A 15 13.54 35.52 3.74
C ALA A 15 14.98 36.00 3.58
N TYR A 16 15.67 36.29 4.69
CA TYR A 16 17.08 36.71 4.68
C TYR A 16 18.01 35.64 4.16
N LEU A 17 17.80 34.37 4.58
CA LEU A 17 18.60 33.22 4.15
C LEU A 17 18.20 32.67 2.76
N GLY A 18 17.15 33.23 2.13
CA GLY A 18 16.62 32.73 0.86
C GLY A 18 16.11 31.29 0.91
N ARG A 19 15.52 30.86 2.06
CA ARG A 19 15.05 29.53 2.31
C ARG A 19 13.62 29.52 2.88
N SER A 20 12.99 28.33 2.97
CA SER A 20 11.70 28.19 3.65
C SER A 20 11.87 28.24 5.17
N GLU A 21 10.83 28.68 5.91
CA GLU A 21 10.83 28.64 7.38
C GLU A 21 11.10 27.21 7.92
N ARG A 22 10.57 26.20 7.26
CA ARG A 22 10.78 24.78 7.61
C ARG A 22 12.27 24.40 7.49
N THR A 23 12.93 24.87 6.45
CA THR A 23 14.37 24.62 6.24
C THR A 23 15.20 25.30 7.32
N CYS A 24 14.86 26.55 7.70
CA CYS A 24 15.58 27.30 8.74
C CYS A 24 15.39 26.64 10.12
N ARG A 25 14.20 26.14 10.46
CA ARG A 25 13.94 25.40 11.71
C ARG A 25 14.73 24.09 11.77
N ARG A 26 14.85 23.38 10.65
CA ARG A 26 15.69 22.19 10.56
C ARG A 26 17.16 22.54 10.76
N TRP A 27 17.64 23.64 10.19
CA TRP A 27 19.01 24.10 10.36
C TRP A 27 19.32 24.56 11.79
N GLU A 28 18.34 25.09 12.53
CA GLU A 28 18.50 25.34 13.98
C GLU A 28 18.89 24.06 14.73
N THR A 29 18.24 22.94 14.39
CA THR A 29 18.45 21.65 15.07
C THR A 29 19.69 20.92 14.56
N GLU A 30 19.87 20.81 13.23
CA GLU A 30 20.92 20.02 12.60
C GLU A 30 22.26 20.72 12.50
N PHE A 31 22.25 22.02 12.22
CA PHE A 31 23.45 22.84 11.93
C PHE A 31 23.63 24.00 12.91
N LYS A 32 22.86 24.02 14.01
CA LYS A 32 22.93 25.07 15.05
C LYS A 32 22.82 26.47 14.49
N LEU A 33 21.88 26.70 13.58
CA LEU A 33 21.57 28.05 13.08
C LEU A 33 21.37 29.02 14.27
N PRO A 34 22.06 30.15 14.38
CA PRO A 34 22.01 31.04 15.54
C PRO A 34 20.66 31.78 15.60
N VAL A 35 19.72 31.20 16.34
CA VAL A 35 18.39 31.72 16.59
C VAL A 35 18.19 31.84 18.10
N HIS A 36 17.75 33.00 18.55
CA HIS A 36 17.51 33.31 19.95
C HIS A 36 16.01 33.33 20.26
N ARG A 37 15.67 33.03 21.54
CA ARG A 37 14.28 33.01 22.02
C ARG A 37 14.10 33.99 23.13
N MET A 38 13.01 34.79 23.10
CA MET A 38 12.67 35.68 24.21
C MET A 38 12.11 34.86 25.39
N ASP A 39 12.73 35.01 26.55
CA ASP A 39 12.27 34.42 27.80
C ASP A 39 10.91 34.99 28.21
N GLY A 40 9.91 34.12 28.47
CA GLY A 40 8.61 34.49 29.06
C GLY A 40 7.37 34.44 28.16
N SER A 41 7.45 34.04 26.91
CA SER A 41 6.24 33.87 26.04
C SER A 41 5.84 32.41 25.88
N VAL A 42 4.56 32.10 26.09
CA VAL A 42 3.97 30.75 25.94
C VAL A 42 3.97 30.23 24.48
N ARG A 43 4.34 31.08 23.49
CA ARG A 43 4.67 30.76 22.10
C ARG A 43 5.92 31.58 21.74
N GLY A 44 7.10 30.98 21.96
CA GLY A 44 8.38 31.66 21.85
C GLY A 44 8.57 32.46 20.55
N SER A 45 8.53 33.80 20.66
CA SER A 45 9.02 34.69 19.62
C SER A 45 10.51 34.46 19.44
N VAL A 46 10.94 34.25 18.19
CA VAL A 46 12.34 34.00 17.83
C VAL A 46 12.91 35.25 17.18
N PHE A 47 14.21 35.49 17.40
CA PHE A 47 14.96 36.53 16.71
C PHE A 47 16.37 36.03 16.34
N ALA A 48 16.97 36.66 15.35
CA ALA A 48 18.34 36.39 14.94
C ALA A 48 19.00 37.70 14.46
N TYR A 49 20.33 37.83 14.63
CA TYR A 49 21.10 38.93 14.08
C TYR A 49 21.65 38.54 12.70
N LYS A 50 21.51 39.40 11.71
CA LYS A 50 22.03 39.18 10.35
C LYS A 50 23.54 38.89 10.37
N SER A 51 24.30 39.63 11.18
CA SER A 51 25.73 39.42 11.37
C SER A 51 26.11 38.05 11.94
N GLU A 52 25.25 37.42 12.77
CA GLU A 52 25.45 36.04 13.27
C GLU A 52 25.11 35.04 12.19
N LEU A 53 24.04 35.25 11.42
CA LEU A 53 23.64 34.40 10.31
C LEU A 53 24.69 34.38 9.19
N ASP A 54 25.27 35.52 8.85
CA ASP A 54 26.33 35.65 7.84
C ASP A 54 27.59 34.88 8.27
N ARG A 55 28.03 35.07 9.55
CA ARG A 55 29.17 34.35 10.09
C ARG A 55 28.95 32.82 10.10
N TRP A 56 27.77 32.39 10.51
CA TRP A 56 27.40 30.99 10.51
C TRP A 56 27.36 30.40 9.09
N MET A 57 26.88 31.18 8.10
CA MET A 57 26.88 30.78 6.69
C MET A 57 28.31 30.62 6.17
N ASP A 58 29.19 31.53 6.50
CA ASP A 58 30.60 31.48 6.13
C ASP A 58 31.33 30.29 6.78
N GLU A 59 31.04 29.97 8.04
CA GLU A 59 31.61 28.81 8.75
C GLU A 59 31.21 27.50 8.10
N ILE A 60 29.94 27.32 7.74
CA ILE A 60 29.46 26.10 7.05
C ILE A 60 30.07 25.97 5.64
N LEU A 61 30.17 27.05 4.90
CA LEU A 61 30.80 27.06 3.58
C LEU A 61 32.30 26.77 3.64
N HIS A 62 32.98 27.10 4.76
CA HIS A 62 34.38 26.77 5.01
C HIS A 62 34.57 25.30 5.48
N GLU A 63 33.65 24.70 6.25
CA GLU A 63 33.71 23.29 6.65
C GLU A 63 33.49 22.33 5.46
N GLU A 64 32.67 22.68 4.48
CA GLU A 64 32.54 21.89 3.25
C GLU A 64 33.81 21.90 2.36
N ARG A 65 34.71 22.88 2.54
CA ARG A 65 35.98 22.98 1.81
C ARG A 65 37.15 22.29 2.49
N HIS A 66 37.06 21.98 3.78
CA HIS A 66 38.13 21.37 4.56
C HIS A 66 37.61 20.23 5.43
N GLY A 67 37.59 19.01 4.88
CA GLY A 67 37.34 17.78 5.65
C GLY A 67 38.41 17.51 6.72
N PRO A 68 38.13 16.73 7.79
CA PRO A 68 38.99 16.57 8.95
C PRO A 68 40.35 15.93 8.59
N PRO A 69 41.45 16.26 9.33
CA PRO A 69 42.81 15.83 8.98
C PRO A 69 43.02 14.35 9.19
N ALA A 70 43.23 13.63 8.09
CA ALA A 70 43.62 12.23 8.09
C ALA A 70 45.06 12.05 8.54
N LYS A 71 45.29 11.14 9.50
CA LYS A 71 46.59 10.70 9.98
C LYS A 71 47.45 10.17 8.81
N LYS A 72 48.62 10.83 8.61
CA LYS A 72 49.66 10.42 7.68
C LYS A 72 50.26 9.08 8.09
N ARG A 73 50.35 8.12 7.20
CA ARG A 73 51.63 7.42 6.82
C ARG A 73 51.42 6.39 5.71
N LEU A 74 52.37 6.42 4.76
CA LEU A 74 52.72 5.46 3.70
C LEU A 74 51.74 5.19 2.54
N ALA A 75 51.88 5.94 1.46
CA ALA A 75 51.78 5.41 0.09
C ALA A 75 52.19 6.45 -0.98
N PHE A 76 53.42 6.98 -0.92
CA PHE A 76 53.93 7.97 -1.88
C PHE A 76 54.47 7.38 -3.20
N ARG A 77 54.32 6.08 -3.43
CA ARG A 77 54.90 5.40 -4.61
C ARG A 77 53.88 4.88 -5.65
N ARG A 78 52.58 5.03 -5.43
CA ARG A 78 51.54 4.59 -6.40
C ARG A 78 50.87 5.72 -7.18
N PHE A 79 51.20 6.97 -6.86
CA PHE A 79 50.52 8.16 -7.46
C PHE A 79 51.06 8.57 -8.85
N LEU A 80 52.25 8.09 -9.26
CA LEU A 80 52.88 8.49 -10.53
C LEU A 80 52.33 7.75 -11.78
N ILE A 81 51.49 6.71 -11.60
CA ILE A 81 50.91 5.95 -12.71
C ILE A 81 49.41 6.25 -12.89
N ILE A 82 48.72 6.76 -11.84
CA ILE A 82 47.28 7.00 -11.87
C ILE A 82 46.90 8.34 -12.54
N ILE A 83 47.76 9.33 -12.44
CA ILE A 83 47.51 10.68 -13.02
C ILE A 83 47.40 10.66 -14.56
N PRO A 84 48.27 9.97 -15.33
CA PRO A 84 48.11 9.92 -16.78
C PRO A 84 46.89 9.08 -17.23
N VAL A 85 46.53 8.05 -16.47
CA VAL A 85 45.33 7.23 -16.78
C VAL A 85 44.03 8.05 -16.52
N LEU A 86 43.94 8.81 -15.44
CA LEU A 86 42.85 9.68 -15.19
C LEU A 86 42.76 10.86 -16.19
N ALA A 87 43.90 11.38 -16.64
CA ALA A 87 43.94 12.40 -17.70
C ALA A 87 43.45 11.86 -19.06
N VAL A 88 43.79 10.62 -19.39
CA VAL A 88 43.28 9.96 -20.62
C VAL A 88 41.79 9.65 -20.49
N ILE A 89 41.31 9.19 -19.34
CA ILE A 89 39.86 8.97 -19.09
C ILE A 89 39.10 10.28 -19.15
N ALA A 90 39.63 11.35 -18.57
CA ALA A 90 39.03 12.69 -18.64
C ALA A 90 39.04 13.21 -20.10
N ALA A 91 40.10 13.02 -20.86
CA ALA A 91 40.14 13.41 -22.27
C ALA A 91 39.18 12.58 -23.14
N ILE A 92 39.02 11.29 -22.86
CA ILE A 92 38.00 10.45 -23.52
C ILE A 92 36.60 10.86 -23.11
N ALA A 93 36.36 11.19 -21.84
CA ALA A 93 35.07 11.71 -21.37
C ALA A 93 34.74 13.06 -22.02
N VAL A 94 35.69 13.96 -22.15
CA VAL A 94 35.51 15.24 -22.86
C VAL A 94 35.32 15.02 -24.36
N ALA A 95 36.07 14.12 -24.99
CA ALA A 95 35.91 13.77 -26.40
C ALA A 95 34.52 13.12 -26.65
N VAL A 96 34.05 12.24 -25.77
CA VAL A 96 32.68 11.67 -25.81
C VAL A 96 31.62 12.74 -25.55
N MET A 97 31.92 13.71 -24.69
CA MET A 97 31.01 14.84 -24.40
C MET A 97 30.95 15.80 -25.59
N VAL A 98 32.09 16.08 -26.28
CA VAL A 98 32.14 16.90 -27.50
C VAL A 98 31.54 16.16 -28.69
N LEU A 99 31.76 14.86 -28.83
CA LEU A 99 31.13 14.04 -29.88
C LEU A 99 29.64 13.81 -29.65
N ARG A 100 29.15 13.86 -28.39
CA ARG A 100 27.73 13.89 -28.05
C ARG A 100 27.12 15.30 -28.06
N GLY A 101 27.91 16.36 -27.90
CA GLY A 101 27.48 17.74 -27.90
C GLY A 101 27.14 18.31 -29.29
N GLY A 102 27.44 17.56 -30.37
CA GLY A 102 27.08 17.93 -31.74
C GLY A 102 25.69 17.45 -32.23
N ARG A 103 24.97 16.68 -31.40
CA ARG A 103 23.56 16.45 -31.58
C ARG A 103 22.83 17.30 -30.55
N SER A 104 22.48 18.51 -30.93
CA SER A 104 21.36 19.21 -30.30
C SER A 104 20.21 18.18 -30.24
N LYS A 105 19.88 17.69 -29.01
CA LYS A 105 18.56 17.13 -28.79
C LYS A 105 17.61 18.17 -29.39
N PRO A 106 16.67 17.81 -30.24
CA PRO A 106 15.59 18.72 -30.54
C PRO A 106 15.09 19.18 -29.16
N GLN A 107 15.21 20.47 -28.86
CA GLN A 107 14.49 21.08 -27.75
C GLN A 107 13.03 20.67 -28.02
N SER A 108 12.54 19.77 -27.17
CA SER A 108 11.10 19.59 -27.07
C SER A 108 10.56 21.00 -26.87
N PRO A 109 9.60 21.46 -27.68
CA PRO A 109 8.94 22.72 -27.41
C PRO A 109 8.51 22.70 -25.94
N PRO A 110 8.47 23.86 -25.25
CA PRO A 110 8.02 23.92 -23.88
C PRO A 110 6.75 23.09 -23.82
N SER A 111 6.70 22.09 -22.93
CA SER A 111 5.58 21.19 -22.74
C SER A 111 4.35 22.06 -22.54
N ALA A 112 3.62 22.33 -23.61
CA ALA A 112 2.27 22.84 -23.49
C ALA A 112 1.53 21.80 -22.65
N THR A 113 1.12 22.17 -21.46
CA THR A 113 0.32 21.28 -20.59
C THR A 113 -0.87 20.82 -21.43
N LYS A 114 -1.05 19.51 -21.54
CA LYS A 114 -2.18 18.96 -22.30
C LYS A 114 -3.47 19.54 -21.74
N PRO A 115 -4.42 19.96 -22.58
CA PRO A 115 -5.74 20.40 -22.11
C PRO A 115 -6.36 19.31 -21.24
N THR A 116 -6.82 19.70 -20.05
CA THR A 116 -7.48 18.79 -19.10
C THR A 116 -8.99 18.90 -19.29
N LEU A 117 -9.68 17.75 -19.27
CA LEU A 117 -11.09 17.66 -19.60
C LEU A 117 -11.83 16.73 -18.64
N ALA A 118 -12.94 17.21 -18.10
CA ALA A 118 -13.96 16.41 -17.43
C ALA A 118 -15.24 16.39 -18.26
N ILE A 119 -15.92 15.25 -18.30
CA ILE A 119 -17.22 15.08 -18.96
C ILE A 119 -18.23 14.73 -17.88
N LEU A 120 -19.20 15.62 -17.67
CA LEU A 120 -20.25 15.39 -16.70
C LEU A 120 -21.34 14.49 -17.29
N PRO A 121 -22.13 13.79 -16.44
CA PRO A 121 -23.34 13.12 -16.91
C PRO A 121 -24.21 14.08 -17.71
N PHE A 122 -24.82 13.58 -18.78
CA PHE A 122 -25.71 14.36 -19.63
C PHE A 122 -27.09 14.49 -18.96
N THR A 123 -27.82 15.55 -19.26
CA THR A 123 -29.16 15.72 -18.74
C THR A 123 -30.19 15.06 -19.68
N ASN A 124 -31.03 14.18 -19.13
CA ASN A 124 -32.17 13.61 -19.83
C ASN A 124 -33.32 14.64 -19.91
N ASN A 125 -33.55 15.20 -21.11
CA ASN A 125 -34.64 16.11 -21.38
C ASN A 125 -35.75 15.46 -22.25
N THR A 126 -35.80 14.13 -22.31
CA THR A 126 -36.85 13.40 -23.08
C THR A 126 -38.14 13.31 -22.31
N GLY A 127 -38.10 13.30 -20.96
CA GLY A 127 -39.22 13.03 -20.07
C GLY A 127 -39.53 11.54 -19.91
N ASP A 128 -38.72 10.66 -20.44
CA ASP A 128 -38.80 9.21 -20.28
C ASP A 128 -37.66 8.73 -19.35
N GLU A 129 -38.03 8.20 -18.18
CA GLU A 129 -37.12 7.71 -17.14
C GLU A 129 -36.39 6.42 -17.60
N ASP A 130 -36.92 5.64 -18.53
CA ASP A 130 -36.27 4.45 -19.11
C ASP A 130 -35.00 4.82 -19.85
N LEU A 131 -34.82 6.09 -20.22
CA LEU A 131 -33.66 6.63 -20.92
C LEU A 131 -32.61 7.28 -19.98
N ASP A 132 -32.83 7.29 -18.65
CA ASP A 132 -31.90 7.93 -17.70
C ASP A 132 -30.50 7.28 -17.71
N PHE A 133 -30.39 6.01 -18.06
CA PHE A 133 -29.08 5.36 -18.19
C PHE A 133 -28.15 6.08 -19.19
N TRP A 134 -28.73 6.75 -20.22
CA TRP A 134 -27.96 7.51 -21.21
C TRP A 134 -27.24 8.73 -20.60
N GLU A 135 -27.68 9.24 -19.46
CA GLU A 135 -26.99 10.33 -18.75
C GLU A 135 -25.53 9.95 -18.47
N HIS A 136 -25.33 8.76 -17.93
CA HIS A 136 -23.98 8.23 -17.63
C HIS A 136 -23.33 7.56 -18.82
N ALA A 137 -24.10 6.88 -19.66
CA ALA A 137 -23.60 6.15 -20.82
C ALA A 137 -22.93 7.08 -21.86
N LEU A 138 -23.57 8.23 -22.19
CA LEU A 138 -22.98 9.21 -23.12
C LEU A 138 -21.68 9.78 -22.60
N ALA A 139 -21.61 10.09 -21.32
CA ALA A 139 -20.39 10.59 -20.69
C ALA A 139 -19.27 9.55 -20.67
N ASP A 140 -19.58 8.30 -20.37
CA ASP A 140 -18.60 7.20 -20.33
C ASP A 140 -18.05 6.88 -21.75
N LEU A 141 -18.92 6.83 -22.74
CA LEU A 141 -18.53 6.64 -24.15
C LEU A 141 -17.60 7.76 -24.64
N LEU A 142 -17.94 9.01 -24.38
CA LEU A 142 -17.09 10.16 -24.73
C LEU A 142 -15.75 10.12 -23.98
N VAL A 143 -15.72 9.70 -22.71
CA VAL A 143 -14.46 9.52 -21.98
C VAL A 143 -13.63 8.41 -22.61
N SER A 144 -14.24 7.29 -22.97
CA SER A 144 -13.53 6.16 -23.59
C SER A 144 -12.93 6.56 -24.94
N ASP A 145 -13.68 7.26 -25.79
CA ASP A 145 -13.20 7.73 -27.09
C ASP A 145 -12.11 8.81 -26.96
N LEU A 146 -12.38 9.89 -26.23
CA LEU A 146 -11.44 11.00 -26.08
C LEU A 146 -10.14 10.58 -25.36
N SER A 147 -10.20 9.55 -24.49
CA SER A 147 -9.03 9.00 -23.81
C SER A 147 -8.08 8.23 -24.71
N GLN A 148 -8.47 7.90 -25.94
CA GLN A 148 -7.56 7.34 -26.94
C GLN A 148 -6.51 8.36 -27.39
N SER A 149 -6.86 9.67 -27.34
CA SER A 149 -5.96 10.74 -27.75
C SER A 149 -4.79 10.91 -26.76
N ARG A 150 -3.58 10.93 -27.29
CA ARG A 150 -2.37 11.25 -26.54
C ARG A 150 -2.21 12.73 -26.23
N TYR A 151 -3.03 13.60 -26.82
CA TYR A 151 -2.92 15.05 -26.71
C TYR A 151 -3.88 15.65 -25.68
N LEU A 152 -4.85 14.88 -25.19
CA LEU A 152 -5.80 15.27 -24.16
C LEU A 152 -5.53 14.53 -22.84
N ARG A 153 -5.83 15.18 -21.73
CA ARG A 153 -5.92 14.56 -20.41
C ARG A 153 -7.39 14.48 -20.02
N VAL A 154 -8.02 13.36 -20.33
CA VAL A 154 -9.43 13.13 -20.03
C VAL A 154 -9.56 12.44 -18.69
N LEU A 155 -10.37 13.01 -17.79
CA LEU A 155 -10.63 12.39 -16.49
C LEU A 155 -11.52 11.15 -16.66
N PRO A 156 -11.19 10.04 -15.98
CA PRO A 156 -12.06 8.86 -15.91
C PRO A 156 -13.40 9.17 -15.23
N GLN A 157 -14.47 8.49 -15.65
CA GLN A 157 -15.81 8.70 -15.10
C GLN A 157 -15.92 8.42 -13.61
N ASP A 158 -15.21 7.42 -13.10
CA ASP A 158 -15.15 7.12 -11.68
C ASP A 158 -14.66 8.31 -10.84
N ARG A 159 -13.69 9.10 -11.35
CA ARG A 159 -13.26 10.33 -10.69
C ARG A 159 -14.36 11.39 -10.65
N ILE A 160 -15.03 11.60 -11.76
CA ILE A 160 -16.14 12.54 -11.82
C ILE A 160 -17.26 12.12 -10.87
N PHE A 161 -17.59 10.84 -10.85
CA PHE A 161 -18.56 10.28 -9.91
C PHE A 161 -18.17 10.59 -8.45
N PHE A 162 -16.91 10.41 -8.05
CA PHE A 162 -16.45 10.75 -6.71
C PHE A 162 -16.51 12.25 -6.42
N VAL A 163 -16.17 13.11 -7.38
CA VAL A 163 -16.28 14.57 -7.21
C VAL A 163 -17.73 14.98 -7.02
N LEU A 164 -18.63 14.49 -7.85
CA LEU A 164 -20.06 14.81 -7.77
C LEU A 164 -20.68 14.29 -6.46
N ARG A 165 -20.31 13.10 -6.03
CA ARG A 165 -20.75 12.54 -4.74
C ARG A 165 -20.25 13.35 -3.56
N ASP A 166 -19.01 13.82 -3.59
CA ASP A 166 -18.43 14.65 -2.52
C ASP A 166 -19.08 16.03 -2.42
N LEU A 167 -19.69 16.48 -3.49
CA LEU A 167 -20.44 17.72 -3.59
C LEU A 167 -21.96 17.53 -3.35
N ASP A 168 -22.41 16.29 -3.03
CA ASP A 168 -23.83 15.93 -2.92
C ASP A 168 -24.64 16.24 -4.19
N LEU A 169 -24.01 16.11 -5.37
CA LEU A 169 -24.59 16.46 -6.68
C LEU A 169 -24.98 15.24 -7.51
N LEU A 170 -24.79 14.00 -7.01
CA LEU A 170 -25.12 12.79 -7.75
C LEU A 170 -26.60 12.66 -8.09
N ASP A 171 -27.47 13.00 -7.12
CA ASP A 171 -28.93 12.87 -7.25
C ASP A 171 -29.60 14.20 -7.68
N ALA A 172 -28.83 15.27 -7.78
CA ALA A 172 -29.38 16.61 -8.02
C ALA A 172 -29.76 16.89 -9.50
N GLY A 173 -29.51 15.93 -10.40
CA GLY A 173 -29.67 16.11 -11.86
C GLY A 173 -28.81 17.27 -12.37
N VAL A 174 -27.97 17.04 -13.34
CA VAL A 174 -26.92 17.98 -13.84
C VAL A 174 -27.47 19.32 -14.40
N GLY A 175 -28.79 19.57 -14.32
CA GLY A 175 -29.45 20.59 -15.11
C GLY A 175 -29.30 22.05 -14.72
N ASN A 176 -29.29 22.46 -13.44
CA ASN A 176 -29.37 23.89 -13.11
C ASN A 176 -28.69 24.36 -11.80
N ALA A 177 -28.01 23.52 -11.07
CA ALA A 177 -27.46 23.87 -9.75
C ALA A 177 -25.97 23.49 -9.55
N ILE A 178 -25.30 23.01 -10.59
CA ILE A 178 -23.89 22.61 -10.45
C ILE A 178 -23.00 23.83 -10.60
N ASP A 179 -22.25 24.12 -9.57
CA ASP A 179 -21.13 25.04 -9.64
C ASP A 179 -19.97 24.36 -10.39
N LEU A 180 -19.89 24.65 -11.70
CA LEU A 180 -18.86 24.09 -12.56
C LEU A 180 -17.44 24.53 -12.15
N GLU A 181 -17.30 25.69 -11.48
CA GLU A 181 -16.01 26.16 -10.96
C GLU A 181 -15.55 25.26 -9.82
N GLU A 182 -16.46 24.92 -8.88
CA GLU A 182 -16.15 24.01 -7.78
C GLU A 182 -15.85 22.59 -8.26
N VAL A 183 -16.63 22.10 -9.24
CA VAL A 183 -16.35 20.78 -9.88
C VAL A 183 -14.97 20.80 -10.56
N ALA A 184 -14.66 21.85 -11.35
CA ALA A 184 -13.37 21.97 -12.03
C ALA A 184 -12.21 22.03 -11.05
N LEU A 185 -12.37 22.81 -9.98
CA LEU A 185 -11.36 22.95 -8.93
C LEU A 185 -11.07 21.59 -8.26
N ARG A 186 -12.12 20.85 -7.90
CA ARG A 186 -11.97 19.52 -7.27
C ARG A 186 -11.50 18.46 -8.24
N ALA A 187 -11.96 18.52 -9.48
CA ALA A 187 -11.50 17.63 -10.54
C ALA A 187 -10.10 17.98 -11.07
N GLN A 188 -9.61 19.18 -10.79
CA GLN A 188 -8.36 19.75 -11.32
C GLN A 188 -8.33 19.74 -12.85
N VAL A 189 -9.37 20.30 -13.46
CA VAL A 189 -9.50 20.44 -14.90
C VAL A 189 -9.73 21.88 -15.30
N GLU A 190 -9.28 22.22 -16.51
CA GLU A 190 -9.51 23.54 -17.11
C GLU A 190 -10.79 23.55 -17.97
N ASN A 191 -11.19 22.38 -18.47
CA ASN A 191 -12.32 22.27 -19.38
C ASN A 191 -13.34 21.25 -18.87
N ILE A 192 -14.62 21.58 -19.01
CA ILE A 192 -15.74 20.71 -18.66
C ILE A 192 -16.68 20.60 -19.89
N VAL A 193 -17.05 19.36 -20.24
CA VAL A 193 -18.16 19.11 -21.16
C VAL A 193 -19.43 18.91 -20.35
N VAL A 194 -20.44 19.69 -20.70
CA VAL A 194 -21.83 19.50 -20.24
C VAL A 194 -22.70 19.25 -21.46
N GLY A 195 -23.67 18.38 -21.33
CA GLY A 195 -24.55 18.04 -22.43
C GLY A 195 -25.97 17.68 -21.99
N ASN A 196 -26.84 17.55 -22.96
CA ASN A 196 -28.20 17.04 -22.80
C ASN A 196 -28.62 16.27 -24.02
N PHE A 197 -29.64 15.45 -23.86
CA PHE A 197 -30.29 14.80 -24.97
C PHE A 197 -31.81 14.93 -24.88
N ILE A 198 -32.45 14.97 -26.04
CA ILE A 198 -33.90 15.05 -26.22
C ILE A 198 -34.33 13.98 -27.23
N GLU A 199 -35.55 13.50 -27.06
CA GLU A 199 -36.22 12.71 -28.08
C GLU A 199 -37.25 13.59 -28.82
N ALA A 200 -37.18 13.58 -30.12
CA ALA A 200 -38.12 14.31 -31.00
C ALA A 200 -38.71 13.34 -32.03
N GLY A 201 -39.85 12.75 -31.73
CA GLY A 201 -40.44 11.66 -32.51
C GLY A 201 -39.68 10.34 -32.29
N GLN A 202 -39.01 9.84 -33.33
CA GLN A 202 -38.14 8.63 -33.25
C GLN A 202 -36.65 8.98 -33.37
N ARG A 203 -36.27 10.23 -33.08
CA ARG A 203 -34.89 10.70 -33.21
C ARG A 203 -34.37 11.23 -31.93
N PHE A 204 -33.18 10.80 -31.56
CA PHE A 204 -32.40 11.37 -30.50
C PHE A 204 -31.55 12.53 -30.99
N ARG A 205 -31.61 13.67 -30.32
CA ARG A 205 -30.68 14.77 -30.55
C ARG A 205 -29.83 14.97 -29.31
N ILE A 206 -28.51 14.88 -29.49
CA ILE A 206 -27.51 15.02 -28.42
C ILE A 206 -26.77 16.34 -28.64
N SER A 207 -26.71 17.16 -27.62
CA SER A 207 -26.06 18.48 -27.60
C SER A 207 -25.00 18.52 -26.54
N ALA A 208 -23.83 19.09 -26.86
CA ALA A 208 -22.74 19.25 -25.92
C ALA A 208 -22.15 20.66 -25.99
N THR A 209 -21.66 21.14 -24.86
CA THR A 209 -20.98 22.42 -24.70
C THR A 209 -19.65 22.19 -23.99
N VAL A 210 -18.55 22.63 -24.60
CA VAL A 210 -17.23 22.68 -23.94
C VAL A 210 -17.12 24.02 -23.23
N ARG A 211 -16.90 23.99 -21.93
CA ARG A 211 -16.68 25.19 -21.11
C ARG A 211 -15.24 25.24 -20.63
N HIS A 212 -14.54 26.33 -20.94
CA HIS A 212 -13.22 26.63 -20.41
C HIS A 212 -13.38 27.44 -19.12
N ILE A 213 -13.12 26.81 -17.99
CA ILE A 213 -13.44 27.36 -16.67
C ILE A 213 -12.65 28.64 -16.34
N PRO A 214 -11.31 28.68 -16.58
CA PRO A 214 -10.52 29.90 -16.27
C PRO A 214 -10.99 31.16 -16.98
N SER A 215 -11.53 31.07 -18.21
CA SER A 215 -12.02 32.24 -18.96
C SER A 215 -13.54 32.42 -18.85
N GLY A 216 -14.28 31.41 -18.39
CA GLY A 216 -15.76 31.40 -18.41
C GLY A 216 -16.36 31.24 -19.81
N GLU A 217 -15.54 31.05 -20.84
CA GLU A 217 -16.01 30.90 -22.23
C GLU A 217 -16.63 29.51 -22.42
N GLY A 218 -17.76 29.47 -23.13
CA GLY A 218 -18.43 28.22 -23.50
C GLY A 218 -18.64 28.14 -25.03
N VAL A 219 -18.23 27.03 -25.61
CA VAL A 219 -18.46 26.79 -27.04
C VAL A 219 -19.48 25.65 -27.20
N VAL A 220 -20.61 25.99 -27.78
CA VAL A 220 -21.66 25.03 -28.12
C VAL A 220 -21.25 24.29 -29.38
N LEU A 221 -21.16 22.97 -29.31
CA LEU A 221 -20.85 22.13 -30.45
C LEU A 221 -22.11 21.94 -31.31
N PRO A 222 -21.94 21.63 -32.60
CA PRO A 222 -23.05 21.17 -33.42
C PRO A 222 -23.72 19.94 -32.78
N SER A 223 -25.06 19.97 -32.64
CA SER A 223 -25.78 18.80 -32.14
C SER A 223 -25.77 17.67 -33.15
N VAL A 224 -25.66 16.44 -32.65
CA VAL A 224 -25.73 15.24 -33.46
C VAL A 224 -27.12 14.60 -33.34
N GLU A 225 -27.59 13.97 -34.42
CA GLU A 225 -28.88 13.28 -34.46
C GLU A 225 -28.69 11.80 -34.74
N ALA A 226 -29.32 10.94 -33.94
CA ALA A 226 -29.44 9.51 -34.14
C ALA A 226 -30.91 9.14 -34.43
N ARG A 227 -31.15 8.19 -35.33
CA ARG A 227 -32.51 7.74 -35.65
C ARG A 227 -33.07 6.76 -34.66
N ASN A 228 -32.20 6.08 -33.95
CA ASN A 228 -32.47 5.09 -32.93
C ASN A 228 -31.27 5.03 -31.98
N GLU A 229 -31.39 4.24 -30.94
CA GLU A 229 -30.31 4.07 -29.94
C GLU A 229 -29.04 3.45 -30.55
N GLU A 230 -29.16 2.53 -31.51
CA GLU A 230 -27.99 1.86 -32.12
C GLU A 230 -27.11 2.85 -32.91
N GLU A 231 -27.70 3.93 -33.47
CA GLU A 231 -26.91 4.98 -34.13
C GLU A 231 -26.15 5.87 -33.15
N ILE A 232 -26.47 5.87 -31.86
CA ILE A 232 -25.83 6.76 -30.86
C ILE A 232 -24.31 6.50 -30.81
N LEU A 233 -23.87 5.24 -30.83
CA LEU A 233 -22.44 4.90 -30.81
C LEU A 233 -21.66 5.60 -31.95
N ALA A 234 -22.20 5.58 -33.18
CA ALA A 234 -21.57 6.28 -34.31
C ALA A 234 -21.63 7.82 -34.18
N ARG A 235 -22.56 8.37 -33.40
CA ARG A 235 -22.65 9.81 -33.15
C ARG A 235 -21.69 10.30 -32.06
N ILE A 236 -21.24 9.40 -31.19
CA ILE A 236 -20.20 9.71 -30.20
C ILE A 236 -18.91 10.13 -30.90
N ASP A 237 -18.49 9.44 -31.93
CA ASP A 237 -17.28 9.78 -32.72
C ASP A 237 -17.37 11.18 -33.34
N GLU A 238 -18.58 11.62 -33.79
CA GLU A 238 -18.79 12.98 -34.29
C GLU A 238 -18.65 14.03 -33.16
N LEU A 239 -19.21 13.76 -32.00
CA LEU A 239 -19.10 14.66 -30.83
C LEU A 239 -17.67 14.76 -30.31
N SER A 240 -16.98 13.65 -30.23
CA SER A 240 -15.59 13.61 -29.74
C SER A 240 -14.65 14.34 -30.72
N THR A 241 -14.83 14.18 -32.04
CA THR A 241 -14.12 14.94 -33.07
C THR A 241 -14.36 16.44 -32.90
N GLY A 242 -15.61 16.84 -32.61
CA GLY A 242 -15.96 18.22 -32.30
C GLY A 242 -15.22 18.76 -31.07
N ILE A 243 -15.17 17.96 -29.99
CA ILE A 243 -14.46 18.32 -28.77
C ILE A 243 -12.94 18.41 -29.00
N LYS A 244 -12.35 17.40 -29.69
CA LYS A 244 -10.92 17.41 -30.07
C LYS A 244 -10.57 18.66 -30.87
N SER A 245 -11.38 19.01 -31.87
CA SER A 245 -11.17 20.20 -32.71
C SER A 245 -11.18 21.50 -31.93
N GLN A 246 -12.04 21.60 -30.92
CA GLN A 246 -12.14 22.78 -30.07
C GLN A 246 -10.96 22.94 -29.11
N LEU A 247 -10.49 21.84 -28.55
CA LEU A 247 -9.46 21.86 -27.51
C LEU A 247 -8.05 21.84 -28.08
N LEU A 248 -7.83 21.26 -29.24
CA LEU A 248 -6.51 21.02 -29.82
C LEU A 248 -6.15 21.95 -30.97
N ALA A 249 -7.01 22.91 -31.36
CA ALA A 249 -6.65 23.92 -32.34
C ALA A 249 -5.52 24.85 -31.86
N PRO A 250 -4.43 25.08 -32.63
CA PRO A 250 -4.20 24.84 -34.07
C PRO A 250 -3.22 23.68 -34.37
N VAL A 251 -3.21 22.62 -33.63
CA VAL A 251 -2.29 21.49 -33.86
C VAL A 251 -2.87 20.57 -34.91
N ASP A 252 -2.09 20.25 -35.96
CA ASP A 252 -2.47 19.29 -37.00
C ASP A 252 -2.24 17.87 -36.41
N PHE A 253 -3.26 17.32 -35.71
CA PHE A 253 -3.21 16.05 -34.98
C PHE A 253 -3.85 14.87 -35.75
N THR A 254 -4.46 15.13 -36.91
CA THR A 254 -5.25 14.14 -37.67
C THR A 254 -4.46 12.92 -38.15
N ASP A 255 -3.14 13.05 -38.38
CA ASP A 255 -2.32 11.97 -38.96
C ASP A 255 -1.55 11.12 -37.90
N ARG A 256 -1.62 11.45 -36.59
CA ARG A 256 -0.80 10.81 -35.55
C ARG A 256 -1.54 10.41 -34.30
N ASP A 257 -2.80 10.74 -34.18
CA ASP A 257 -3.60 10.37 -33.01
C ASP A 257 -4.27 9.01 -33.20
N ILE A 258 -4.46 8.27 -32.11
CA ILE A 258 -5.18 7.00 -32.13
C ILE A 258 -6.67 7.35 -32.02
N ASP A 259 -7.46 6.92 -32.98
CA ASP A 259 -8.90 7.15 -33.04
C ASP A 259 -9.57 5.91 -33.66
N LEU A 260 -9.92 4.97 -32.77
CA LEU A 260 -10.62 3.74 -33.15
C LEU A 260 -12.11 3.94 -32.95
N ASP A 261 -12.91 3.44 -33.92
CA ASP A 261 -14.38 3.49 -33.87
C ASP A 261 -14.92 2.84 -32.58
N MET A 262 -15.79 3.57 -31.86
CA MET A 262 -16.33 3.15 -30.56
C MET A 262 -17.07 1.82 -30.62
N GLY A 263 -17.81 1.56 -31.70
CA GLY A 263 -18.49 0.29 -31.90
C GLY A 263 -17.56 -0.92 -32.03
N SER A 264 -16.28 -0.69 -32.36
CA SER A 264 -15.26 -1.74 -32.50
C SER A 264 -14.47 -1.99 -31.20
N ILE A 265 -14.51 -1.06 -30.25
CA ILE A 265 -13.69 -1.11 -29.03
C ILE A 265 -14.48 -1.23 -27.70
N THR A 266 -15.79 -1.36 -27.78
CA THR A 266 -16.64 -1.59 -26.59
C THR A 266 -17.57 -2.77 -26.85
N THR A 267 -18.83 -2.50 -27.15
CA THR A 267 -19.85 -3.47 -27.56
C THR A 267 -20.73 -2.84 -28.61
N SER A 268 -21.22 -3.65 -29.53
CA SER A 268 -22.24 -3.22 -30.48
C SER A 268 -23.68 -3.34 -29.94
N SER A 269 -23.86 -3.96 -28.78
CA SER A 269 -25.15 -4.15 -28.14
C SER A 269 -25.45 -3.06 -27.10
N ILE A 270 -26.39 -2.21 -27.41
CA ILE A 270 -26.86 -1.18 -26.50
C ILE A 270 -27.42 -1.79 -25.19
N GLU A 271 -28.13 -2.91 -25.31
CA GLU A 271 -28.65 -3.61 -24.14
C GLU A 271 -27.53 -4.13 -23.22
N ALA A 272 -26.46 -4.73 -23.80
CA ALA A 272 -25.29 -5.12 -23.04
C ALA A 272 -24.62 -3.92 -22.37
N TYR A 273 -24.54 -2.79 -23.08
CA TYR A 273 -23.95 -1.57 -22.55
C TYR A 273 -24.79 -0.97 -21.42
N ARG A 274 -26.12 -1.03 -21.49
CA ARG A 274 -27.02 -0.61 -20.42
C ARG A 274 -26.73 -1.37 -19.12
N TYR A 275 -26.72 -2.69 -19.18
CA TYR A 275 -26.39 -3.51 -18.00
C TYR A 275 -24.95 -3.26 -17.48
N TYR A 276 -24.02 -2.99 -18.38
CA TYR A 276 -22.65 -2.62 -17.97
C TYR A 276 -22.61 -1.32 -17.16
N ILE A 277 -23.29 -0.27 -17.63
CA ILE A 277 -23.37 1.02 -16.91
C ILE A 277 -24.07 0.85 -15.56
N GLU A 278 -25.20 0.13 -15.50
CA GLU A 278 -25.90 -0.18 -14.25
C GLU A 278 -24.99 -0.93 -13.26
N GLY A 279 -24.24 -1.90 -13.74
CA GLY A 279 -23.27 -2.65 -12.96
C GLY A 279 -22.15 -1.75 -12.40
N ARG A 280 -21.60 -0.87 -13.20
CA ARG A 280 -20.59 0.10 -12.77
C ARG A 280 -21.11 1.09 -11.72
N LEU A 281 -22.30 1.64 -11.91
CA LEU A 281 -22.94 2.52 -10.94
C LEU A 281 -23.19 1.80 -9.60
N SER A 282 -23.59 0.53 -9.65
CA SER A 282 -23.73 -0.32 -8.47
C SER A 282 -22.41 -0.55 -7.76
N LEU A 283 -21.29 -0.77 -8.52
CA LEU A 283 -19.93 -0.86 -7.96
C LEU A 283 -19.51 0.42 -7.23
N PHE A 284 -19.76 1.59 -7.83
CA PHE A 284 -19.42 2.87 -7.22
C PHE A 284 -20.20 3.10 -5.91
N ASN A 285 -21.42 2.59 -5.84
CA ASN A 285 -22.25 2.63 -4.63
C ASN A 285 -21.95 1.50 -3.64
N SER A 286 -20.94 0.67 -3.92
CA SER A 286 -20.55 -0.49 -3.09
C SER A 286 -21.63 -1.57 -2.97
N HIS A 287 -22.50 -1.70 -3.96
CA HIS A 287 -23.55 -2.71 -4.08
C HIS A 287 -23.04 -3.89 -4.94
N ALA A 288 -22.06 -4.65 -4.42
CA ALA A 288 -21.33 -5.66 -5.19
C ALA A 288 -22.24 -6.77 -5.78
N VAL A 289 -23.32 -7.17 -5.10
CA VAL A 289 -24.25 -8.21 -5.60
C VAL A 289 -25.04 -7.69 -6.79
N ALA A 290 -25.65 -6.50 -6.67
CA ALA A 290 -26.39 -5.88 -7.77
C ALA A 290 -25.48 -5.60 -8.98
N ALA A 291 -24.24 -5.17 -8.72
CA ALA A 291 -23.25 -4.99 -9.78
C ALA A 291 -22.92 -6.29 -10.49
N MET A 292 -22.75 -7.38 -9.75
CA MET A 292 -22.50 -8.71 -10.31
C MET A 292 -23.65 -9.16 -11.22
N GLU A 293 -24.90 -9.02 -10.75
CA GLU A 293 -26.07 -9.43 -11.51
C GLU A 293 -26.17 -8.66 -12.84
N SER A 294 -26.01 -7.33 -12.81
CA SER A 294 -26.04 -6.52 -14.03
C SER A 294 -24.87 -6.85 -14.99
N LEU A 295 -23.65 -7.05 -14.46
CA LEU A 295 -22.50 -7.40 -15.30
C LEU A 295 -22.58 -8.82 -15.87
N GLU A 296 -23.16 -9.80 -15.15
CA GLU A 296 -23.47 -11.14 -15.67
C GLU A 296 -24.46 -11.05 -16.86
N MET A 297 -25.46 -10.16 -16.78
CA MET A 297 -26.37 -9.92 -17.90
C MET A 297 -25.63 -9.27 -19.09
N ALA A 298 -24.75 -8.29 -18.85
CA ALA A 298 -23.98 -7.64 -19.91
C ALA A 298 -23.15 -8.65 -20.71
N VAL A 299 -22.41 -9.54 -20.04
CA VAL A 299 -21.59 -10.57 -20.71
C VAL A 299 -22.40 -11.74 -21.29
N ALA A 300 -23.62 -11.97 -20.81
CA ALA A 300 -24.53 -12.96 -21.39
C ALA A 300 -25.11 -12.46 -22.72
N ILE A 301 -25.39 -11.15 -22.85
CA ILE A 301 -25.89 -10.53 -24.07
C ILE A 301 -24.75 -10.37 -25.09
N ASP A 302 -23.60 -9.87 -24.64
CA ASP A 302 -22.40 -9.73 -25.48
C ASP A 302 -21.19 -10.47 -24.88
N PRO A 303 -20.92 -11.71 -25.32
CA PRO A 303 -19.79 -12.50 -24.87
C PRO A 303 -18.40 -11.99 -25.31
N GLU A 304 -18.32 -10.92 -26.09
CA GLU A 304 -17.07 -10.30 -26.54
C GLU A 304 -16.76 -8.98 -25.80
N PHE A 305 -17.60 -8.58 -24.85
CA PHE A 305 -17.45 -7.33 -24.10
C PHE A 305 -16.36 -7.41 -23.04
N ALA A 306 -15.12 -7.10 -23.43
CA ALA A 306 -13.91 -7.25 -22.61
C ALA A 306 -13.98 -6.50 -21.26
N MET A 307 -14.44 -5.23 -21.26
CA MET A 307 -14.51 -4.40 -20.05
C MET A 307 -15.57 -4.92 -19.08
N ALA A 308 -16.71 -5.42 -19.56
CA ALA A 308 -17.71 -6.02 -18.68
C ALA A 308 -17.17 -7.26 -17.95
N TYR A 309 -16.39 -8.11 -18.61
CA TYR A 309 -15.68 -9.22 -17.94
C TYR A 309 -14.65 -8.75 -16.92
N SER A 310 -13.92 -7.67 -17.21
CA SER A 310 -12.95 -7.10 -16.26
C SER A 310 -13.62 -6.59 -14.99
N ASP A 311 -14.71 -5.85 -15.11
CA ASP A 311 -15.45 -5.30 -13.97
C ASP A 311 -16.21 -6.42 -13.22
N LEU A 312 -16.73 -7.42 -13.92
CA LEU A 312 -17.33 -8.62 -13.35
C LEU A 312 -16.31 -9.40 -12.49
N ALA A 313 -15.07 -9.52 -12.98
CA ALA A 313 -14.00 -10.14 -12.19
C ALA A 313 -13.70 -9.36 -10.90
N MET A 314 -13.79 -8.03 -10.93
CA MET A 314 -13.67 -7.20 -9.73
C MET A 314 -14.80 -7.46 -8.74
N CYS A 315 -16.05 -7.59 -9.22
CA CYS A 315 -17.20 -7.94 -8.39
C CYS A 315 -17.00 -9.29 -7.72
N TYR A 316 -16.67 -10.33 -8.48
CA TYR A 316 -16.42 -11.67 -7.96
C TYR A 316 -15.32 -11.70 -6.90
N ARG A 317 -14.23 -10.94 -7.11
CA ARG A 317 -13.14 -10.84 -6.12
C ARG A 317 -13.56 -10.16 -4.80
N SER A 318 -14.58 -9.34 -4.81
CA SER A 318 -15.11 -8.70 -3.62
C SER A 318 -16.14 -9.56 -2.86
N LEU A 319 -16.55 -10.69 -3.44
CA LEU A 319 -17.55 -11.59 -2.90
C LEU A 319 -16.89 -12.92 -2.49
N PRO A 320 -17.16 -13.45 -1.29
CA PRO A 320 -16.65 -14.75 -0.86
C PRO A 320 -17.11 -15.88 -1.78
N GLY A 321 -16.26 -16.90 -1.97
CA GLY A 321 -16.61 -18.11 -2.74
C GLY A 321 -16.70 -17.93 -4.26
N HIS A 322 -16.25 -16.78 -4.80
CA HIS A 322 -16.33 -16.49 -6.24
C HIS A 322 -14.94 -16.41 -6.91
N GLU A 323 -13.87 -16.92 -6.27
CA GLU A 323 -12.50 -16.78 -6.76
C GLU A 323 -12.28 -17.44 -8.13
N ASP A 324 -12.87 -18.62 -8.35
CA ASP A 324 -12.74 -19.33 -9.62
C ASP A 324 -13.44 -18.58 -10.75
N LYS A 325 -14.65 -18.07 -10.48
CA LYS A 325 -15.38 -17.21 -11.42
C LYS A 325 -14.60 -15.91 -11.71
N ALA A 326 -13.99 -15.31 -10.69
CA ALA A 326 -13.18 -14.11 -10.86
C ALA A 326 -11.98 -14.37 -11.78
N ARG A 327 -11.32 -15.51 -11.62
CA ARG A 327 -10.19 -15.93 -12.45
C ARG A 327 -10.59 -16.22 -13.88
N GLU A 328 -11.71 -16.89 -14.08
CA GLU A 328 -12.28 -17.18 -15.39
C GLU A 328 -12.68 -15.89 -16.12
N ALA A 329 -13.44 -15.01 -15.46
CA ALA A 329 -13.86 -13.73 -16.03
C ALA A 329 -12.66 -12.85 -16.41
N LEU A 330 -11.63 -12.80 -15.56
CA LEU A 330 -10.42 -12.02 -15.85
C LEU A 330 -9.60 -12.62 -17.00
N SER A 331 -9.55 -13.95 -17.10
CA SER A 331 -8.90 -14.62 -18.25
C SER A 331 -9.64 -14.31 -19.54
N ARG A 332 -10.98 -14.31 -19.49
CA ARG A 332 -11.79 -13.95 -20.64
C ARG A 332 -11.62 -12.48 -21.03
N ALA A 333 -11.58 -11.56 -20.07
CA ALA A 333 -11.28 -10.15 -20.32
C ALA A 333 -9.92 -9.97 -21.01
N PHE A 334 -8.90 -10.71 -20.58
CA PHE A 334 -7.56 -10.65 -21.17
C PHE A 334 -7.54 -11.17 -22.60
N GLU A 335 -8.17 -12.30 -22.89
CA GLU A 335 -8.32 -12.83 -24.27
C GLU A 335 -8.98 -11.84 -25.19
N LEU A 336 -10.03 -11.17 -24.71
CA LEU A 336 -10.82 -10.18 -25.45
C LEU A 336 -10.22 -8.77 -25.42
N SER A 337 -9.10 -8.55 -24.73
CA SER A 337 -8.54 -7.20 -24.53
C SER A 337 -8.20 -6.47 -25.85
N HIS A 338 -8.08 -7.20 -26.95
CA HIS A 338 -7.88 -6.59 -28.28
C HIS A 338 -9.14 -5.86 -28.81
N HIS A 339 -10.32 -6.13 -28.26
CA HIS A 339 -11.58 -5.41 -28.50
C HIS A 339 -11.76 -4.20 -27.57
N ALA A 340 -10.81 -3.92 -26.68
CA ALA A 340 -10.85 -2.75 -25.81
C ALA A 340 -9.97 -1.61 -26.36
N SER A 341 -10.25 -0.38 -25.96
CA SER A 341 -9.39 0.76 -26.30
C SER A 341 -7.94 0.53 -25.83
N PRO A 342 -6.93 1.18 -26.43
CA PRO A 342 -5.54 1.00 -26.02
C PRO A 342 -5.30 1.23 -24.53
N ARG A 343 -6.00 2.18 -23.91
CA ARG A 343 -5.93 2.49 -22.47
C ARG A 343 -6.57 1.38 -21.63
N GLU A 344 -7.77 0.94 -22.00
CA GLU A 344 -8.49 -0.15 -21.31
C GLU A 344 -7.74 -1.48 -21.44
N ARG A 345 -7.10 -1.71 -22.58
CA ARG A 345 -6.24 -2.88 -22.78
C ARG A 345 -5.11 -2.95 -21.76
N PHE A 346 -4.40 -1.85 -21.51
CA PHE A 346 -3.38 -1.80 -20.45
C PHE A 346 -3.98 -2.09 -19.06
N TYR A 347 -5.16 -1.54 -18.80
CA TYR A 347 -5.88 -1.78 -17.54
C TYR A 347 -6.21 -3.27 -17.38
N ILE A 348 -6.82 -3.90 -18.37
CA ILE A 348 -7.17 -5.33 -18.34
C ILE A 348 -5.91 -6.19 -18.16
N GLN A 349 -4.85 -5.91 -18.93
CA GLN A 349 -3.58 -6.65 -18.86
C GLN A 349 -2.91 -6.50 -17.48
N ALA A 350 -2.82 -5.28 -16.95
CA ALA A 350 -2.27 -5.04 -15.64
C ALA A 350 -3.05 -5.81 -14.56
N TYR A 351 -4.39 -5.78 -14.64
CA TYR A 351 -5.25 -6.50 -13.70
C TYR A 351 -5.09 -8.02 -13.80
N TYR A 352 -5.02 -8.55 -15.01
CA TYR A 352 -4.79 -9.96 -15.27
C TYR A 352 -3.45 -10.45 -14.73
N TYR A 353 -2.35 -9.76 -15.04
CA TYR A 353 -1.03 -10.15 -14.55
C TYR A 353 -0.90 -10.01 -13.04
N ARG A 354 -1.49 -8.95 -12.45
CA ARG A 354 -1.58 -8.77 -11.01
C ARG A 354 -2.29 -9.95 -10.31
N ALA A 355 -3.39 -10.43 -10.89
CA ALA A 355 -4.17 -11.53 -10.33
C ALA A 355 -3.46 -12.89 -10.41
N ARG A 356 -2.49 -13.04 -11.29
CA ARG A 356 -1.68 -14.27 -11.42
C ARG A 356 -0.56 -14.35 -10.40
N GLY A 357 -0.47 -13.41 -9.47
CA GLY A 357 0.54 -13.45 -8.42
C GLY A 357 1.95 -13.53 -9.00
N SER A 358 2.71 -14.52 -8.57
CA SER A 358 4.12 -14.73 -8.96
C SER A 358 4.33 -14.93 -10.45
N GLY A 359 3.54 -15.78 -11.07
CA GLY A 359 3.66 -16.07 -12.51
C GLY A 359 3.36 -14.87 -13.40
N GLY A 360 2.72 -13.83 -12.84
CA GLY A 360 2.39 -12.60 -13.55
C GLY A 360 3.25 -11.38 -13.23
N LEU A 361 4.04 -11.41 -12.15
CA LEU A 361 4.66 -10.21 -11.58
C LEU A 361 5.60 -9.48 -12.53
N GLY A 362 6.40 -10.19 -13.33
CA GLY A 362 7.27 -9.60 -14.36
C GLY A 362 6.49 -8.87 -15.43
N HIS A 363 5.49 -9.53 -15.97
CA HIS A 363 4.60 -8.93 -16.97
C HIS A 363 3.76 -7.79 -16.38
N TYR A 364 3.37 -7.89 -15.10
CA TYR A 364 2.68 -6.81 -14.40
C TYR A 364 3.56 -5.56 -14.33
N LEU A 365 4.83 -5.71 -13.93
CA LEU A 365 5.78 -4.59 -13.86
C LEU A 365 6.00 -3.96 -15.25
N GLU A 366 6.28 -4.77 -16.28
CA GLU A 366 6.47 -4.31 -17.64
C GLU A 366 5.22 -3.57 -18.18
N THR A 367 4.04 -4.16 -17.96
CA THR A 367 2.76 -3.56 -18.37
C THR A 367 2.53 -2.22 -17.67
N CYS A 368 2.76 -2.13 -16.36
CA CYS A 368 2.59 -0.88 -15.63
C CYS A 368 3.59 0.20 -16.06
N GLN A 369 4.86 -0.16 -16.30
CA GLN A 369 5.87 0.77 -16.79
C GLN A 369 5.51 1.31 -18.19
N GLU A 370 5.05 0.44 -19.06
CA GLU A 370 4.62 0.84 -20.41
C GLU A 370 3.34 1.66 -20.35
N PHE A 371 2.38 1.31 -19.49
CA PHE A 371 1.15 2.06 -19.28
C PHE A 371 1.45 3.50 -18.83
N VAL A 372 2.31 3.69 -17.82
CA VAL A 372 2.74 5.03 -17.37
C VAL A 372 3.54 5.75 -18.46
N ARG A 373 4.34 5.03 -19.26
CA ARG A 373 5.08 5.65 -20.37
C ARG A 373 4.17 6.23 -21.44
N VAL A 374 3.09 5.50 -21.79
CA VAL A 374 2.13 5.91 -22.82
C VAL A 374 1.12 6.93 -22.29
N TYR A 375 0.64 6.71 -21.06
CA TYR A 375 -0.35 7.55 -20.37
C TYR A 375 0.19 8.03 -19.01
N PRO A 376 1.18 8.95 -18.99
CA PRO A 376 1.85 9.38 -17.75
C PRO A 376 0.91 10.11 -16.78
N ASP A 377 -0.20 10.65 -17.30
CA ASP A 377 -1.21 11.36 -16.50
C ASP A 377 -2.35 10.44 -16.03
N ASP A 378 -2.29 9.15 -16.34
CA ASP A 378 -3.29 8.19 -15.89
C ASP A 378 -3.01 7.76 -14.45
N ALA A 379 -3.90 8.19 -13.54
CA ALA A 379 -3.73 7.92 -12.11
C ALA A 379 -3.79 6.42 -11.76
N ARG A 380 -4.52 5.59 -12.53
CA ARG A 380 -4.54 4.13 -12.31
C ARG A 380 -3.22 3.48 -12.72
N ALA A 381 -2.66 3.93 -13.86
CA ALA A 381 -1.35 3.46 -14.31
C ALA A 381 -0.28 3.74 -13.26
N VAL A 382 -0.26 4.97 -12.73
CA VAL A 382 0.66 5.39 -11.67
C VAL A 382 0.41 4.61 -10.38
N LEU A 383 -0.87 4.40 -10.00
CA LEU A 383 -1.24 3.62 -8.82
C LEU A 383 -0.73 2.18 -8.91
N PHE A 384 -0.92 1.51 -10.05
CA PHE A 384 -0.44 0.14 -10.27
C PHE A 384 1.08 0.05 -10.24
N LEU A 385 1.77 1.03 -10.85
CA LEU A 385 3.23 1.08 -10.81
C LEU A 385 3.77 1.33 -9.41
N GLY A 386 3.14 2.21 -8.62
CA GLY A 386 3.49 2.44 -7.23
C GLY A 386 3.23 1.21 -6.35
N GLU A 387 2.14 0.49 -6.59
CA GLU A 387 1.80 -0.75 -5.89
C GLU A 387 2.84 -1.85 -6.14
N ILE A 388 3.23 -2.08 -7.39
CA ILE A 388 4.21 -3.14 -7.66
C ILE A 388 5.59 -2.80 -7.10
N TYR A 389 6.02 -1.51 -7.12
CA TYR A 389 7.24 -1.12 -6.44
C TYR A 389 7.16 -1.35 -4.93
N LEU A 390 5.97 -1.14 -4.32
CA LEU A 390 5.74 -1.49 -2.92
C LEU A 390 5.90 -3.00 -2.68
N GLN A 391 5.35 -3.86 -3.53
CA GLN A 391 5.49 -5.33 -3.44
C GLN A 391 6.94 -5.79 -3.63
N LEU A 392 7.71 -5.08 -4.46
CA LEU A 392 9.13 -5.35 -4.67
C LEU A 392 10.03 -4.76 -3.56
N GLU A 393 9.42 -4.13 -2.56
CA GLU A 393 10.12 -3.41 -1.48
C GLU A 393 11.09 -2.31 -2.01
N GLU A 394 10.75 -1.72 -3.15
CA GLU A 394 11.42 -0.56 -3.72
C GLU A 394 10.73 0.72 -3.23
N TRP A 395 10.81 0.94 -1.90
CA TRP A 395 10.00 1.94 -1.18
C TRP A 395 10.12 3.36 -1.75
N ASP A 396 11.34 3.81 -2.04
CA ASP A 396 11.58 5.16 -2.57
C ASP A 396 10.96 5.32 -3.96
N ARG A 397 11.08 4.31 -4.82
CA ARG A 397 10.45 4.33 -6.16
C ARG A 397 8.93 4.31 -6.06
N SER A 398 8.36 3.55 -5.11
CA SER A 398 6.92 3.55 -4.86
C SER A 398 6.44 4.95 -4.45
N ILE A 399 7.14 5.58 -3.49
CA ILE A 399 6.81 6.94 -3.01
C ILE A 399 6.93 7.95 -4.14
N GLU A 400 8.06 8.02 -4.84
CA GLU A 400 8.30 8.95 -5.95
C GLU A 400 7.24 8.80 -7.05
N THR A 401 6.87 7.57 -7.39
CA THR A 401 5.82 7.30 -8.37
C THR A 401 4.47 7.83 -7.91
N LEU A 402 4.08 7.54 -6.67
CA LEU A 402 2.77 7.92 -6.13
C LEU A 402 2.65 9.40 -5.78
N GLU A 403 3.76 10.09 -5.47
CA GLU A 403 3.78 11.54 -5.26
C GLU A 403 3.30 12.31 -6.50
N SER A 404 3.51 11.77 -7.69
CA SER A 404 3.08 12.41 -8.94
C SER A 404 1.56 12.54 -9.07
N ILE A 405 0.79 11.75 -8.29
CA ILE A 405 -0.69 11.78 -8.28
C ILE A 405 -1.28 12.22 -6.94
N ILE A 406 -0.48 12.74 -6.02
CA ILE A 406 -0.94 13.10 -4.68
C ILE A 406 -2.05 14.16 -4.71
N ASP A 407 -1.94 15.11 -5.63
CA ASP A 407 -2.91 16.18 -5.82
C ASP A 407 -4.13 15.74 -6.65
N VAL A 408 -4.01 14.62 -7.34
CA VAL A 408 -5.03 14.13 -8.29
C VAL A 408 -6.16 13.37 -7.60
N ASN A 409 -6.08 13.12 -6.33
CA ASN A 409 -7.10 12.57 -5.40
C ASN A 409 -8.13 11.58 -5.99
N VAL A 410 -7.66 10.61 -6.76
CA VAL A 410 -8.54 9.67 -7.49
C VAL A 410 -8.90 8.45 -6.64
N PHE A 411 -7.96 7.97 -5.84
CA PHE A 411 -8.13 6.73 -5.06
C PHE A 411 -7.45 6.89 -3.70
N SER A 412 -8.12 6.52 -2.63
CA SER A 412 -7.52 6.42 -1.29
C SER A 412 -6.33 5.41 -1.25
N GLY A 413 -6.21 4.57 -2.26
CA GLY A 413 -5.17 3.56 -2.38
C GLY A 413 -3.75 4.13 -2.45
N HIS A 414 -3.51 5.22 -3.21
CA HIS A 414 -2.15 5.79 -3.34
C HIS A 414 -1.59 6.29 -2.00
N LEU A 415 -2.42 6.97 -1.20
CA LEU A 415 -2.02 7.41 0.14
C LEU A 415 -1.77 6.21 1.07
N THR A 416 -2.52 5.13 0.92
CA THR A 416 -2.30 3.90 1.68
C THR A 416 -0.96 3.26 1.32
N TYR A 417 -0.62 3.16 0.04
CA TYR A 417 0.66 2.60 -0.41
C TYR A 417 1.84 3.48 -0.01
N MET A 418 1.72 4.81 -0.14
CA MET A 418 2.77 5.74 0.34
C MET A 418 3.01 5.60 1.84
N ARG A 419 1.95 5.54 2.65
CA ARG A 419 2.08 5.32 4.10
C ARG A 419 2.76 4.00 4.41
N ARG A 420 2.40 2.92 3.70
CA ARG A 420 3.05 1.60 3.85
C ARG A 420 4.54 1.68 3.53
N ALA A 421 4.92 2.36 2.44
CA ALA A 421 6.31 2.54 2.05
C ALA A 421 7.10 3.36 3.09
N TYR A 422 6.53 4.44 3.63
CA TYR A 422 7.16 5.23 4.69
C TYR A 422 7.32 4.43 5.99
N ARG A 423 6.29 3.66 6.40
CA ARG A 423 6.38 2.78 7.58
C ARG A 423 7.46 1.73 7.44
N ALA A 424 7.55 1.09 6.28
CA ALA A 424 8.57 0.09 5.99
C ALA A 424 10.02 0.64 6.08
N GLN A 425 10.18 1.95 5.95
CA GLN A 425 11.44 2.67 6.15
C GLN A 425 11.61 3.24 7.57
N GLY A 426 10.63 3.06 8.47
CA GLY A 426 10.64 3.67 9.80
C GLY A 426 10.36 5.18 9.82
N LYS A 427 9.89 5.75 8.69
CA LYS A 427 9.57 7.17 8.53
C LYS A 427 8.12 7.45 8.96
N TYR A 428 7.85 7.34 10.27
CA TYR A 428 6.47 7.44 10.79
C TYR A 428 5.90 8.86 10.71
N GLU A 429 6.74 9.89 10.88
CA GLU A 429 6.29 11.28 10.75
C GLU A 429 5.81 11.59 9.33
N GLU A 430 6.54 11.12 8.32
CA GLU A 430 6.15 11.25 6.92
C GLU A 430 4.88 10.45 6.61
N ALA A 431 4.74 9.24 7.15
CA ALA A 431 3.52 8.47 7.02
C ALA A 431 2.30 9.17 7.64
N LEU A 432 2.47 9.86 8.78
CA LEU A 432 1.43 10.69 9.40
C LEU A 432 1.16 11.95 8.59
N ALA A 433 2.19 12.61 8.04
CA ALA A 433 2.04 13.80 7.20
C ALA A 433 1.22 13.52 5.94
N VAL A 434 1.44 12.37 5.29
CA VAL A 434 0.62 11.91 4.15
C VAL A 434 -0.84 11.68 4.58
N ALA A 435 -1.09 11.23 5.81
CA ALA A 435 -2.45 11.09 6.34
C ALA A 435 -3.13 12.44 6.58
N GLY A 436 -2.36 13.47 6.96
CA GLY A 436 -2.84 14.83 7.22
C GLY A 436 -2.87 15.76 6.00
N ALA A 437 -2.28 15.36 4.87
CA ALA A 437 -2.19 16.18 3.66
C ALA A 437 -3.52 16.29 2.88
N ALA A 438 -4.51 15.46 3.19
CA ALA A 438 -5.86 15.62 2.64
C ALA A 438 -6.48 16.93 3.16
N PRO A 439 -7.07 17.81 2.31
CA PRO A 439 -7.71 19.03 2.75
C PRO A 439 -8.72 18.79 3.88
N ALA A 440 -8.75 19.70 4.86
CA ALA A 440 -9.56 19.56 6.08
C ALA A 440 -11.07 19.35 5.81
N GLU A 441 -11.58 19.86 4.70
CA GLU A 441 -12.97 19.65 4.23
C GLU A 441 -13.21 18.21 3.72
N ARG A 442 -12.13 17.47 3.39
CA ARG A 442 -12.16 16.06 3.03
C ARG A 442 -11.93 15.12 4.22
N ASN A 443 -11.81 15.67 5.44
CA ASN A 443 -11.58 14.92 6.70
C ASN A 443 -12.68 13.90 7.05
N SER A 444 -13.84 13.93 6.40
CA SER A 444 -14.84 12.86 6.54
C SER A 444 -14.38 11.52 5.91
N ARG A 445 -13.31 11.55 5.11
CA ARG A 445 -12.76 10.38 4.39
C ARG A 445 -11.26 10.13 4.60
N GLN A 446 -10.56 10.90 5.43
CA GLN A 446 -9.34 10.38 6.02
C GLN A 446 -9.72 9.03 6.60
N ASN A 447 -9.06 7.96 6.17
CA ASN A 447 -9.32 6.67 6.77
C ASN A 447 -8.78 6.73 8.22
N PRO A 448 -9.63 7.09 9.22
CA PRO A 448 -9.17 7.32 10.60
C PRO A 448 -8.52 6.05 11.17
N HIS A 449 -8.92 4.90 10.67
CA HIS A 449 -8.29 3.62 10.97
C HIS A 449 -6.82 3.59 10.53
N GLN A 450 -6.50 4.05 9.32
CA GLN A 450 -5.10 4.08 8.86
C GLN A 450 -4.26 5.10 9.63
N LEU A 451 -4.87 6.20 10.06
CA LEU A 451 -4.22 7.16 10.96
C LEU A 451 -3.93 6.53 12.31
N ALA A 452 -4.91 5.85 12.91
CA ALA A 452 -4.75 5.15 14.19
C ALA A 452 -3.71 4.03 14.11
N LEU A 453 -3.66 3.27 13.00
CA LEU A 453 -2.63 2.26 12.78
C LEU A 453 -1.22 2.89 12.76
N ASN A 454 -1.02 4.03 12.07
CA ASN A 454 0.28 4.72 12.09
C ASN A 454 0.69 5.13 13.52
N MET A 455 -0.27 5.60 14.32
CA MET A 455 -0.04 5.95 15.72
C MET A 455 0.32 4.72 16.57
N ILE A 456 -0.24 3.53 16.26
CA ILE A 456 0.14 2.27 16.92
C ILE A 456 1.60 1.92 16.58
N PHE A 457 1.99 2.02 15.31
CA PHE A 457 3.36 1.71 14.90
C PHE A 457 4.39 2.65 15.54
N ASP A 458 4.06 3.93 15.67
CA ASP A 458 4.86 4.93 16.39
C ASP A 458 4.75 4.81 17.94
N ARG A 459 3.96 3.87 18.43
CA ARG A 459 3.65 3.70 19.88
C ARG A 459 2.94 4.91 20.53
N SER A 460 2.35 5.77 19.73
CA SER A 460 1.51 6.89 20.19
C SER A 460 0.11 6.38 20.58
N PHE A 461 0.07 5.44 21.53
CA PHE A 461 -1.13 4.67 21.87
C PHE A 461 -2.30 5.53 22.35
N GLU A 462 -2.05 6.60 23.12
CA GLU A 462 -3.12 7.51 23.57
C GLU A 462 -3.76 8.24 22.38
N ALA A 463 -2.96 8.65 21.41
CA ALA A 463 -3.47 9.30 20.20
C ALA A 463 -4.30 8.32 19.35
N ALA A 464 -3.85 7.05 19.25
CA ALA A 464 -4.59 6.00 18.54
C ALA A 464 -5.95 5.73 19.20
N LEU A 465 -5.99 5.63 20.54
CA LEU A 465 -7.23 5.46 21.30
C LEU A 465 -8.18 6.64 21.12
N LEU A 466 -7.67 7.87 21.17
CA LEU A 466 -8.48 9.07 20.95
C LEU A 466 -9.09 9.09 19.54
N GLU A 467 -8.34 8.65 18.54
CA GLU A 467 -8.86 8.57 17.16
C GLU A 467 -9.91 7.47 17.03
N ALA A 468 -9.70 6.32 17.66
CA ALA A 468 -10.70 5.26 17.73
C ALA A 468 -12.00 5.70 18.43
N ASP A 469 -11.89 6.48 19.53
CA ASP A 469 -13.06 7.05 20.22
C ASP A 469 -13.87 7.98 19.31
N LYS A 470 -13.21 8.86 18.56
CA LYS A 470 -13.89 9.71 17.56
C LYS A 470 -14.59 8.89 16.47
N MET A 471 -14.01 7.75 16.08
CA MET A 471 -14.67 6.84 15.12
C MET A 471 -15.92 6.21 15.71
N LEU A 472 -15.90 5.83 16.99
CA LEU A 472 -17.05 5.26 17.70
C LEU A 472 -18.14 6.30 17.98
N GLU A 473 -17.78 7.56 18.27
CA GLU A 473 -18.74 8.67 18.40
C GLU A 473 -19.52 8.90 17.10
N ARG A 474 -18.87 8.79 15.94
CA ARG A 474 -19.51 8.93 14.62
C ARG A 474 -20.34 7.72 14.22
N ALA A 475 -19.89 6.53 14.56
CA ALA A 475 -20.51 5.26 14.22
C ALA A 475 -20.33 4.26 15.37
N PRO A 476 -21.28 4.17 16.31
CA PRO A 476 -21.27 3.16 17.37
C PRO A 476 -21.17 1.75 16.79
N GLY A 477 -20.24 0.94 17.33
CA GLY A 477 -19.97 -0.41 16.81
C GLY A 477 -19.06 -0.44 15.57
N ASN A 478 -18.33 0.65 15.27
CA ASN A 478 -17.35 0.68 14.19
C ASN A 478 -16.25 -0.38 14.43
N ALA A 479 -16.27 -1.43 13.64
CA ALA A 479 -15.37 -2.58 13.78
C ALA A 479 -13.88 -2.21 13.72
N LEU A 480 -13.51 -1.26 12.85
CA LEU A 480 -12.12 -0.82 12.73
C LEU A 480 -11.64 -0.06 13.98
N ALA A 481 -12.52 0.70 14.61
CA ALA A 481 -12.20 1.39 15.86
C ALA A 481 -12.05 0.42 17.03
N LEU A 482 -12.93 -0.57 17.14
CA LEU A 482 -12.83 -1.64 18.14
C LEU A 482 -11.53 -2.45 17.96
N MET A 483 -11.16 -2.74 16.71
CA MET A 483 -9.91 -3.43 16.38
C MET A 483 -8.68 -2.62 16.83
N VAL A 484 -8.65 -1.30 16.55
CA VAL A 484 -7.59 -0.39 17.02
C VAL A 484 -7.49 -0.42 18.54
N LYS A 485 -8.61 -0.36 19.26
CA LYS A 485 -8.61 -0.42 20.72
C LYS A 485 -8.06 -1.75 21.23
N GLY A 486 -8.53 -2.86 20.64
CA GLY A 486 -8.02 -4.19 20.96
C GLY A 486 -6.51 -4.31 20.74
N ASP A 487 -6.02 -3.86 19.57
CA ASP A 487 -4.59 -3.91 19.21
C ASP A 487 -3.74 -3.03 20.17
N VAL A 488 -4.18 -1.83 20.53
CA VAL A 488 -3.48 -0.97 21.50
C VAL A 488 -3.37 -1.66 22.86
N HIS A 489 -4.47 -2.22 23.39
CA HIS A 489 -4.46 -2.92 24.68
C HIS A 489 -3.60 -4.18 24.62
N PHE A 490 -3.60 -4.92 23.50
CA PHE A 490 -2.70 -6.06 23.26
C PHE A 490 -1.23 -5.64 23.35
N TYR A 491 -0.82 -4.54 22.70
CA TYR A 491 0.58 -4.07 22.72
C TYR A 491 0.98 -3.46 24.06
N ARG A 492 0.02 -3.06 24.90
CA ARG A 492 0.23 -2.64 26.29
C ARG A 492 0.25 -3.80 27.27
N SER A 493 0.04 -5.04 26.80
CA SER A 493 -0.14 -6.22 27.64
C SER A 493 -1.34 -6.12 28.61
N GLU A 494 -2.37 -5.36 28.23
CA GLU A 494 -3.65 -5.24 28.93
C GLU A 494 -4.63 -6.29 28.36
N TRP A 495 -4.31 -7.56 28.58
CA TRP A 495 -4.88 -8.71 27.85
C TRP A 495 -6.41 -8.81 27.95
N ASP A 496 -6.97 -8.62 29.16
CA ASP A 496 -8.41 -8.75 29.36
C ASP A 496 -9.20 -7.68 28.60
N ARG A 497 -8.65 -6.45 28.53
CA ARG A 497 -9.26 -5.38 27.73
C ARG A 497 -9.15 -5.65 26.23
N ALA A 498 -8.02 -6.17 25.80
CA ALA A 498 -7.85 -6.54 24.39
C ALA A 498 -8.86 -7.63 23.99
N GLU A 499 -9.03 -8.65 24.87
CA GLU A 499 -10.00 -9.74 24.67
C GLU A 499 -11.43 -9.22 24.59
N GLU A 500 -11.83 -8.26 25.46
CA GLU A 500 -13.15 -7.64 25.46
C GLU A 500 -13.48 -7.02 24.10
N TYR A 501 -12.58 -6.17 23.56
CA TYR A 501 -12.78 -5.54 22.25
C TYR A 501 -12.79 -6.55 21.09
N TYR A 502 -11.91 -7.56 21.12
CA TYR A 502 -11.90 -8.58 20.06
C TYR A 502 -13.13 -9.47 20.09
N ARG A 503 -13.69 -9.77 21.28
CA ARG A 503 -14.96 -10.53 21.40
C ARG A 503 -16.16 -9.75 20.90
N GLU A 504 -16.20 -8.43 21.09
CA GLU A 504 -17.24 -7.58 20.51
C GLU A 504 -17.26 -7.67 18.98
N LEU A 505 -16.11 -7.85 18.34
CA LEU A 505 -15.95 -8.02 16.89
C LEU A 505 -16.43 -9.37 16.35
N LEU A 506 -16.73 -10.36 17.19
CA LEU A 506 -17.34 -11.62 16.75
C LEU A 506 -18.80 -11.46 16.27
N ASN A 507 -19.47 -10.36 16.66
CA ASN A 507 -20.84 -10.03 16.25
C ASN A 507 -20.87 -8.63 15.60
N PRO A 508 -20.17 -8.41 14.49
CA PRO A 508 -20.00 -7.07 13.93
C PRO A 508 -21.27 -6.56 13.26
N VAL A 509 -21.41 -5.22 13.26
CA VAL A 509 -22.47 -4.51 12.53
C VAL A 509 -21.99 -4.23 11.10
N GLY A 510 -22.86 -4.33 10.10
CA GLY A 510 -22.54 -3.98 8.71
C GLY A 510 -23.13 -4.92 7.67
N THR A 511 -22.62 -4.84 6.43
CA THR A 511 -22.98 -5.75 5.35
C THR A 511 -22.47 -7.17 5.64
N GLU A 512 -23.10 -8.17 5.05
CA GLU A 512 -22.75 -9.59 5.27
C GLU A 512 -21.27 -9.88 5.04
N TYR A 513 -20.69 -9.39 3.91
CA TYR A 513 -19.27 -9.55 3.62
C TYR A 513 -18.35 -8.87 4.65
N ARG A 514 -18.66 -7.63 5.05
CA ARG A 514 -17.86 -6.92 6.06
C ARG A 514 -17.95 -7.60 7.42
N ARG A 515 -19.13 -8.08 7.80
CA ARG A 515 -19.33 -8.84 9.04
C ARG A 515 -18.51 -10.11 9.04
N TRP A 516 -18.53 -10.84 7.95
CA TRP A 516 -17.78 -12.08 7.78
C TRP A 516 -16.28 -11.83 7.95
N ARG A 517 -15.68 -10.89 7.19
CA ARG A 517 -14.24 -10.58 7.28
C ARG A 517 -13.82 -10.09 8.66
N THR A 518 -14.57 -9.16 9.25
CA THR A 518 -14.29 -8.64 10.61
C THR A 518 -14.27 -9.73 11.66
N ARG A 519 -15.19 -10.69 11.55
CA ARG A 519 -15.28 -11.83 12.47
C ARG A 519 -14.04 -12.73 12.37
N HIS A 520 -13.55 -13.02 11.17
CA HIS A 520 -12.33 -13.81 10.98
C HIS A 520 -11.10 -13.08 11.51
N ASP A 521 -10.97 -11.78 11.24
CA ASP A 521 -9.90 -10.95 11.79
C ASP A 521 -9.93 -10.95 13.33
N ALA A 522 -11.11 -10.97 13.94
CA ALA A 522 -11.27 -11.05 15.39
C ALA A 522 -10.89 -12.43 15.95
N MET A 523 -11.29 -13.53 15.29
CA MET A 523 -10.90 -14.88 15.69
C MET A 523 -9.39 -15.06 15.66
N LEU A 524 -8.73 -14.57 14.61
CA LEU A 524 -7.27 -14.63 14.50
C LEU A 524 -6.59 -13.86 15.64
N ARG A 525 -7.07 -12.64 15.97
CA ARG A 525 -6.54 -11.84 17.07
C ARG A 525 -6.76 -12.50 18.44
N LEU A 526 -7.92 -13.12 18.64
CA LEU A 526 -8.19 -13.90 19.85
C LEU A 526 -7.26 -15.11 19.95
N ALA A 527 -7.01 -15.82 18.85
CA ALA A 527 -6.05 -16.90 18.81
C ALA A 527 -4.65 -16.41 19.21
N PHE A 528 -4.16 -15.31 18.66
CA PHE A 528 -2.86 -14.74 19.00
C PHE A 528 -2.78 -14.20 20.44
N LEU A 529 -3.88 -13.65 20.97
CA LEU A 529 -3.96 -13.22 22.36
C LEU A 529 -3.84 -14.41 23.31
N HIS A 530 -4.58 -15.49 23.06
CA HIS A 530 -4.52 -16.70 23.86
C HIS A 530 -3.16 -17.39 23.76
N LEU A 531 -2.54 -17.39 22.55
CA LEU A 531 -1.17 -17.87 22.37
C LEU A 531 -0.17 -17.10 23.24
N ALA A 532 -0.30 -15.76 23.35
CA ALA A 532 0.56 -14.94 24.20
C ALA A 532 0.42 -15.30 25.69
N ARG A 533 -0.76 -15.76 26.12
CA ARG A 533 -1.04 -16.19 27.50
C ARG A 533 -0.73 -17.68 27.75
N GLY A 534 -0.17 -18.39 26.76
CA GLY A 534 0.12 -19.82 26.88
C GLY A 534 -1.13 -20.72 26.80
N GLN A 535 -2.27 -20.19 26.36
CA GLN A 535 -3.55 -20.91 26.25
C GLN A 535 -3.70 -21.46 24.83
N PHE A 536 -2.93 -22.50 24.51
CA PHE A 536 -2.81 -23.08 23.17
C PHE A 536 -4.10 -23.73 22.69
N GLU A 537 -4.83 -24.44 23.58
CA GLU A 537 -6.11 -25.07 23.22
C GLU A 537 -7.14 -24.03 22.80
N LYS A 538 -7.25 -22.90 23.54
CA LYS A 538 -8.16 -21.83 23.17
C LYS A 538 -7.74 -21.15 21.85
N ALA A 539 -6.43 -20.97 21.63
CA ALA A 539 -5.92 -20.40 20.39
C ALA A 539 -6.28 -21.29 19.19
N LEU A 540 -6.11 -22.61 19.33
CA LEU A 540 -6.48 -23.59 18.30
C LEU A 540 -8.00 -23.64 18.06
N ASP A 541 -8.81 -23.48 19.12
CA ASP A 541 -10.28 -23.46 19.00
C ASP A 541 -10.75 -22.28 18.13
N PHE A 542 -10.22 -21.08 18.32
CA PHE A 542 -10.53 -19.92 17.48
C PHE A 542 -10.07 -20.12 16.03
N LEU A 543 -8.89 -20.69 15.79
CA LEU A 543 -8.42 -20.98 14.43
C LEU A 543 -9.26 -22.05 13.75
N ASN A 544 -9.65 -23.11 14.47
CA ASN A 544 -10.54 -24.15 13.92
C ASN A 544 -11.90 -23.55 13.51
N GLN A 545 -12.49 -22.69 14.34
CA GLN A 545 -13.73 -22.00 14.00
C GLN A 545 -13.56 -21.13 12.74
N ALA A 546 -12.45 -20.40 12.61
CA ALA A 546 -12.17 -19.60 11.43
C ALA A 546 -12.01 -20.48 10.17
N ILE A 547 -11.29 -21.60 10.25
CA ILE A 547 -11.11 -22.57 9.16
C ILE A 547 -12.45 -23.16 8.74
N ASP A 548 -13.29 -23.59 9.68
CA ASP A 548 -14.60 -24.16 9.41
C ASP A 548 -15.52 -23.17 8.68
N GLU A 549 -15.57 -21.91 9.14
CA GLU A 549 -16.38 -20.87 8.51
C GLU A 549 -15.89 -20.53 7.11
N VAL A 550 -14.58 -20.39 6.90
CA VAL A 550 -13.98 -20.10 5.58
C VAL A 550 -14.23 -21.25 4.62
N THR A 551 -14.11 -22.51 5.10
CA THR A 551 -14.36 -23.70 4.31
C THR A 551 -15.83 -23.79 3.90
N ALA A 552 -16.76 -23.49 4.81
CA ALA A 552 -18.20 -23.54 4.55
C ALA A 552 -18.65 -22.52 3.48
N VAL A 553 -18.00 -21.36 3.40
CA VAL A 553 -18.29 -20.33 2.41
C VAL A 553 -17.55 -20.58 1.08
N GLY A 554 -16.55 -21.48 1.09
CA GLY A 554 -15.71 -21.77 -0.08
C GLY A 554 -14.68 -20.67 -0.38
N ASP A 555 -14.46 -19.71 0.55
CA ASP A 555 -13.40 -18.73 0.41
C ASP A 555 -12.06 -19.34 0.85
N SER A 556 -11.28 -19.73 -0.11
CA SER A 556 -10.03 -20.42 0.14
C SER A 556 -8.81 -19.47 0.22
N LYS A 557 -9.01 -18.14 0.14
CA LYS A 557 -7.87 -17.15 0.15
C LYS A 557 -7.06 -17.21 1.42
N GLU A 558 -7.70 -17.37 2.55
CA GLU A 558 -7.10 -17.33 3.88
C GLU A 558 -6.71 -18.73 4.39
N LEU A 559 -7.18 -19.80 3.72
CA LEU A 559 -7.00 -21.17 4.24
C LEU A 559 -5.53 -21.55 4.45
N PHE A 560 -4.64 -21.22 3.50
CA PHE A 560 -3.23 -21.55 3.66
C PHE A 560 -2.59 -20.79 4.84
N VAL A 561 -3.04 -19.57 5.12
CA VAL A 561 -2.57 -18.77 6.26
C VAL A 561 -3.01 -19.42 7.56
N PHE A 562 -4.31 -19.74 7.69
CA PHE A 562 -4.86 -20.33 8.91
C PHE A 562 -4.27 -21.70 9.22
N HIS A 563 -4.08 -22.56 8.21
CA HIS A 563 -3.43 -23.85 8.38
C HIS A 563 -1.94 -23.70 8.74
N ASN A 564 -1.23 -22.71 8.17
CA ASN A 564 0.15 -22.39 8.55
C ASN A 564 0.24 -21.88 9.99
N ASP A 565 -0.66 -20.99 10.42
CA ASP A 565 -0.71 -20.48 11.78
C ASP A 565 -1.05 -21.61 12.77
N LYS A 566 -2.01 -22.46 12.43
CA LYS A 566 -2.36 -23.65 13.23
C LYS A 566 -1.17 -24.60 13.36
N ALA A 567 -0.43 -24.83 12.28
CA ALA A 567 0.78 -25.66 12.32
C ALA A 567 1.84 -25.05 13.26
N ASN A 568 2.05 -23.73 13.23
CA ASN A 568 2.99 -23.04 14.12
C ASN A 568 2.55 -23.10 15.60
N ILE A 569 1.26 -23.01 15.88
CA ILE A 569 0.73 -23.15 17.26
C ILE A 569 0.91 -24.59 17.74
N LEU A 570 0.57 -25.61 16.93
CA LEU A 570 0.79 -27.01 17.28
C LEU A 570 2.27 -27.34 17.48
N ARG A 571 3.16 -26.77 16.66
CA ARG A 571 4.61 -26.86 16.86
C ARG A 571 5.05 -26.27 18.20
N ALA A 572 4.55 -25.09 18.54
CA ALA A 572 4.87 -24.42 19.81
C ALA A 572 4.32 -25.16 21.03
N GLN A 573 3.19 -25.91 20.85
CA GLN A 573 2.61 -26.81 21.85
C GLN A 573 3.41 -28.13 21.99
N GLY A 574 4.23 -28.47 20.97
CA GLY A 574 4.98 -29.72 20.91
C GLY A 574 4.30 -30.87 20.14
N ASP A 575 3.11 -30.65 19.60
CA ASP A 575 2.48 -31.62 18.66
C ASP A 575 3.07 -31.49 17.25
N LEU A 576 4.28 -32.03 17.07
CA LEU A 576 4.98 -31.99 15.79
C LEU A 576 4.29 -32.81 14.70
N SER A 577 3.53 -33.85 15.08
CA SER A 577 2.77 -34.67 14.13
C SER A 577 1.58 -33.90 13.56
N GLY A 578 0.80 -33.28 14.44
CA GLY A 578 -0.30 -32.39 14.04
C GLY A 578 0.20 -31.19 13.24
N ALA A 579 1.28 -30.56 13.69
CA ALA A 579 1.91 -29.45 12.97
C ALA A 579 2.32 -29.84 11.54
N ASN A 580 2.94 -31.00 11.36
CA ASN A 580 3.32 -31.50 10.04
C ASN A 580 2.10 -31.82 9.16
N ALA A 581 1.02 -32.31 9.71
CA ALA A 581 -0.21 -32.55 8.97
C ALA A 581 -0.84 -31.24 8.46
N GLU A 582 -0.94 -30.23 9.31
CA GLU A 582 -1.51 -28.92 8.97
C GLU A 582 -0.66 -28.18 7.93
N ILE A 583 0.68 -28.24 8.05
CA ILE A 583 1.58 -27.57 7.09
C ILE A 583 1.50 -28.19 5.69
N GLN A 584 1.24 -29.49 5.57
CA GLN A 584 1.01 -30.14 4.27
C GLN A 584 -0.29 -29.64 3.62
N ILE A 585 -1.33 -29.39 4.41
CA ILE A 585 -2.57 -28.80 3.91
C ILE A 585 -2.28 -27.37 3.41
N ALA A 586 -1.57 -26.56 4.22
CA ALA A 586 -1.20 -25.21 3.84
C ALA A 586 -0.38 -25.15 2.54
N LEU A 587 0.59 -26.06 2.35
CA LEU A 587 1.36 -26.16 1.11
C LEU A 587 0.47 -26.48 -0.09
N GLY A 588 -0.41 -27.49 0.03
CA GLY A 588 -1.35 -27.83 -1.03
C GLY A 588 -2.28 -26.68 -1.41
N GLU A 589 -2.73 -25.89 -0.43
CA GLU A 589 -3.56 -24.72 -0.68
C GLU A 589 -2.77 -23.59 -1.38
N ALA A 590 -1.53 -23.34 -0.98
CA ALA A 590 -0.66 -22.34 -1.60
C ALA A 590 -0.31 -22.74 -3.06
N GLU A 591 -0.02 -24.00 -3.31
CA GLU A 591 0.27 -24.54 -4.65
C GLU A 591 -0.94 -24.46 -5.58
N ARG A 592 -2.12 -24.90 -5.11
CA ARG A 592 -3.36 -24.84 -5.87
C ARG A 592 -3.67 -23.43 -6.38
N ARG A 593 -3.19 -22.42 -5.68
CA ARG A 593 -3.42 -21.00 -5.98
C ARG A 593 -2.30 -20.30 -6.72
N ASP A 594 -1.21 -21.00 -6.97
CA ASP A 594 0.03 -20.36 -7.48
C ASP A 594 0.48 -19.18 -6.59
N HIS A 595 0.29 -19.33 -5.24
CA HIS A 595 0.63 -18.28 -4.27
C HIS A 595 2.06 -18.45 -3.76
N VAL A 596 3.04 -18.05 -4.57
CA VAL A 596 4.47 -18.34 -4.34
C VAL A 596 4.99 -17.76 -3.02
N THR A 597 4.62 -16.55 -2.63
CA THR A 597 5.04 -16.01 -1.32
C THR A 597 4.45 -16.82 -0.17
N GLY A 598 3.18 -17.25 -0.27
CA GLY A 598 2.57 -18.18 0.68
C GLY A 598 3.32 -19.51 0.74
N LYS A 599 3.67 -20.08 -0.42
CA LYS A 599 4.48 -21.30 -0.49
C LYS A 599 5.83 -21.13 0.19
N MET A 600 6.53 -19.99 -0.04
CA MET A 600 7.82 -19.71 0.61
C MET A 600 7.72 -19.68 2.13
N TYR A 601 6.73 -18.96 2.69
CA TYR A 601 6.52 -18.91 4.15
C TYR A 601 6.10 -20.27 4.73
N THR A 602 5.27 -21.02 4.01
CA THR A 602 4.85 -22.35 4.44
C THR A 602 6.02 -23.35 4.39
N LEU A 603 6.89 -23.29 3.37
CA LEU A 603 8.12 -24.10 3.31
C LEU A 603 9.10 -23.75 4.45
N HIS A 604 9.18 -22.46 4.84
CA HIS A 604 9.96 -22.03 5.98
C HIS A 604 9.45 -22.68 7.29
N SER A 605 8.14 -22.57 7.58
CA SER A 605 7.51 -23.22 8.73
C SER A 605 7.69 -24.74 8.69
N HIS A 606 7.52 -25.36 7.53
CA HIS A 606 7.71 -26.82 7.34
C HIS A 606 9.16 -27.23 7.64
N GLY A 607 10.14 -26.49 7.15
CA GLY A 607 11.55 -26.75 7.43
C GLY A 607 11.85 -26.75 8.94
N LYS A 608 11.28 -25.80 9.69
CA LYS A 608 11.43 -25.71 11.16
C LYS A 608 10.78 -26.89 11.86
N ILE A 609 9.57 -27.29 11.46
CA ILE A 609 8.89 -28.49 11.99
C ILE A 609 9.74 -29.74 11.75
N LEU A 610 10.28 -29.88 10.54
CA LEU A 610 11.13 -31.04 10.19
C LEU A 610 12.41 -31.10 11.03
N LEU A 611 13.03 -29.95 11.33
CA LEU A 611 14.21 -29.88 12.21
C LEU A 611 13.86 -30.35 13.63
N GLU A 612 12.76 -29.90 14.20
CA GLU A 612 12.29 -30.32 15.52
C GLU A 612 11.91 -31.80 15.58
N MET A 613 11.44 -32.40 14.45
CA MET A 613 11.24 -33.84 14.27
C MET A 613 12.56 -34.61 14.08
N GLY A 614 13.71 -33.97 14.05
CA GLY A 614 15.03 -34.59 13.79
C GLY A 614 15.27 -34.94 12.31
N ASN A 615 14.44 -34.46 11.39
CA ASN A 615 14.55 -34.72 9.95
C ASN A 615 15.34 -33.63 9.23
N LEU A 616 16.67 -33.58 9.48
CA LEU A 616 17.57 -32.58 8.87
C LEU A 616 17.49 -32.61 7.33
N GLY A 617 17.56 -33.80 6.70
CA GLY A 617 17.51 -33.90 5.24
C GLY A 617 16.18 -33.44 4.63
N GLY A 618 15.09 -33.55 5.39
CA GLY A 618 13.80 -32.97 5.00
C GLY A 618 13.82 -31.45 5.02
N ALA A 619 14.39 -30.84 6.06
CA ALA A 619 14.53 -29.40 6.19
C ALA A 619 15.43 -28.81 5.11
N GLU A 620 16.53 -29.49 4.77
CA GLU A 620 17.43 -29.08 3.66
C GLU A 620 16.68 -29.06 2.33
N ARG A 621 15.87 -30.07 2.02
CA ARG A 621 15.03 -30.08 0.80
C ARG A 621 14.01 -28.95 0.78
N ALA A 622 13.36 -28.66 1.91
CA ALA A 622 12.44 -27.52 2.02
C ALA A 622 13.16 -26.18 1.78
N ALA A 623 14.37 -26.04 2.29
CA ALA A 623 15.21 -24.85 2.06
C ALA A 623 15.62 -24.71 0.59
N ASP A 624 16.01 -25.82 -0.07
CA ASP A 624 16.40 -25.83 -1.49
C ASP A 624 15.22 -25.48 -2.39
N GLU A 625 14.04 -26.05 -2.12
CA GLU A 625 12.80 -25.76 -2.84
C GLU A 625 12.43 -24.27 -2.66
N MET A 626 12.42 -23.79 -1.44
CA MET A 626 12.13 -22.38 -1.14
C MET A 626 13.12 -21.44 -1.84
N LYS A 627 14.42 -21.79 -1.86
CA LYS A 627 15.42 -21.00 -2.54
C LYS A 627 15.20 -20.93 -4.05
N ALA A 628 14.81 -22.04 -4.67
CA ALA A 628 14.48 -22.07 -6.10
C ALA A 628 13.27 -21.14 -6.43
N GLU A 629 12.26 -21.11 -5.57
CA GLU A 629 11.13 -20.16 -5.71
C GLU A 629 11.60 -18.70 -5.58
N ILE A 630 12.45 -18.41 -4.59
CA ILE A 630 13.00 -17.05 -4.36
C ILE A 630 13.87 -16.60 -5.53
N ASP A 631 14.74 -17.47 -6.06
CA ASP A 631 15.63 -17.16 -7.18
C ASP A 631 14.85 -16.85 -8.48
N GLY A 632 13.62 -17.36 -8.60
CA GLY A 632 12.67 -17.03 -9.68
C GLY A 632 11.86 -15.74 -9.44
N TRP A 633 11.97 -15.14 -8.27
CA TRP A 633 11.15 -13.99 -7.86
C TRP A 633 11.86 -12.65 -8.10
N LEU A 634 11.08 -11.60 -8.40
CA LEU A 634 11.63 -10.26 -8.67
C LEU A 634 12.11 -9.50 -7.43
N ASN A 635 11.70 -9.91 -6.22
CA ASN A 635 12.15 -9.29 -4.98
C ASN A 635 13.29 -10.08 -4.35
N PRO A 636 14.57 -9.70 -4.56
CA PRO A 636 15.71 -10.44 -4.03
C PRO A 636 15.83 -10.38 -2.50
N LYS A 637 15.13 -9.46 -1.83
CA LYS A 637 15.15 -9.34 -0.36
C LYS A 637 14.42 -10.49 0.33
N LEU A 638 13.55 -11.22 -0.38
CA LEU A 638 12.88 -12.40 0.15
C LEU A 638 13.84 -13.54 0.50
N ILE A 639 15.11 -13.47 0.02
CA ILE A 639 16.16 -14.39 0.45
C ILE A 639 16.36 -14.39 1.99
N ARG A 640 15.85 -13.40 2.70
CA ARG A 640 15.82 -13.39 4.17
C ARG A 640 15.11 -14.60 4.76
N ILE A 641 14.03 -15.10 4.10
CA ILE A 641 13.28 -16.27 4.55
C ILE A 641 14.14 -17.51 4.51
N TRP A 642 14.90 -17.67 3.43
CA TRP A 642 15.85 -18.76 3.28
C TRP A 642 17.00 -18.65 4.29
N HIS A 643 17.55 -17.45 4.51
CA HIS A 643 18.61 -17.26 5.49
C HIS A 643 18.16 -17.62 6.90
N ASP A 644 16.92 -17.33 7.30
CA ASP A 644 16.42 -17.74 8.61
C ASP A 644 16.37 -19.27 8.73
N LEU A 645 15.80 -19.98 7.75
CA LEU A 645 15.76 -21.45 7.78
C LEU A 645 17.18 -22.06 7.70
N ALA A 646 18.07 -21.49 6.88
CA ALA A 646 19.46 -21.96 6.79
C ALA A 646 20.20 -21.82 8.14
N GLY A 647 19.98 -20.73 8.87
CA GLY A 647 20.49 -20.54 10.21
C GLY A 647 19.99 -21.62 11.19
N HIS A 648 18.72 -21.99 11.12
CA HIS A 648 18.17 -23.10 11.92
C HIS A 648 18.77 -24.45 11.54
N ILE A 649 19.03 -24.69 10.26
CA ILE A 649 19.73 -25.90 9.78
C ILE A 649 21.16 -25.94 10.34
N ASP A 650 21.87 -24.81 10.37
CA ASP A 650 23.22 -24.74 10.93
C ASP A 650 23.24 -24.95 12.45
N LEU A 651 22.25 -24.42 13.18
CA LEU A 651 22.06 -24.76 14.60
C LEU A 651 21.87 -26.28 14.81
N ALA A 652 21.09 -26.93 13.97
CA ALA A 652 20.88 -28.38 14.05
C ALA A 652 22.18 -29.17 13.74
N ARG A 653 23.11 -28.60 12.98
CA ARG A 653 24.46 -29.12 12.71
C ARG A 653 25.47 -28.73 13.79
N ASN A 654 25.02 -27.98 14.82
CA ASN A 654 25.86 -27.43 15.88
C ASN A 654 26.89 -26.40 15.40
N ASP A 655 26.64 -25.75 14.27
CA ASP A 655 27.46 -24.65 13.72
C ASP A 655 26.84 -23.29 14.09
N VAL A 656 27.04 -22.88 15.36
CA VAL A 656 26.48 -21.63 15.88
C VAL A 656 27.05 -20.41 15.18
N ALA A 657 28.31 -20.46 14.74
CA ALA A 657 28.95 -19.32 14.08
C ALA A 657 28.30 -19.03 12.71
N GLN A 658 28.09 -20.06 11.91
CA GLN A 658 27.43 -19.93 10.62
C GLN A 658 25.94 -19.54 10.79
N ALA A 659 25.27 -20.07 11.78
CA ALA A 659 23.89 -19.70 12.10
C ALA A 659 23.75 -18.20 12.42
N VAL A 660 24.68 -17.63 13.21
CA VAL A 660 24.69 -16.18 13.50
C VAL A 660 24.83 -15.38 12.19
N GLU A 661 25.74 -15.75 11.28
CA GLU A 661 25.88 -15.04 9.99
C GLU A 661 24.59 -15.07 9.18
N HIS A 662 23.92 -16.23 9.10
CA HIS A 662 22.66 -16.37 8.41
C HIS A 662 21.54 -15.54 9.04
N PHE A 663 21.37 -15.57 10.35
CA PHE A 663 20.35 -14.78 11.04
C PHE A 663 20.62 -13.27 10.99
N GLU A 664 21.89 -12.82 11.11
CA GLU A 664 22.26 -11.42 10.88
C GLU A 664 21.88 -10.98 9.46
N ARG A 665 22.14 -11.83 8.47
CA ARG A 665 21.76 -11.54 7.10
C ARG A 665 20.25 -11.48 6.92
N ALA A 666 19.49 -12.40 7.51
CA ALA A 666 18.03 -12.41 7.47
C ALA A 666 17.46 -11.10 8.05
N VAL A 667 17.90 -10.73 9.24
CA VAL A 667 17.46 -9.51 9.94
C VAL A 667 17.85 -8.24 9.17
N SER A 668 19.04 -8.20 8.53
CA SER A 668 19.49 -7.04 7.77
C SER A 668 18.63 -6.73 6.52
N LEU A 669 17.84 -7.68 6.08
CA LEU A 669 16.96 -7.56 4.91
C LEU A 669 15.50 -7.30 5.29
N LEU A 670 15.17 -7.27 6.59
CA LEU A 670 13.82 -6.94 7.04
C LEU A 670 13.52 -5.45 6.82
N PRO A 671 12.29 -5.10 6.43
CA PRO A 671 11.80 -3.74 6.56
C PRO A 671 11.79 -3.33 8.04
N TYR A 672 11.68 -2.05 8.34
CA TYR A 672 11.79 -1.57 9.73
C TYR A 672 10.68 -2.13 10.64
N GLN A 673 9.44 -1.77 10.39
CA GLN A 673 8.25 -2.48 10.89
C GLN A 673 7.19 -2.37 9.81
N TYR A 674 6.69 -3.51 9.40
CA TYR A 674 5.76 -3.56 8.31
C TYR A 674 4.35 -3.91 8.79
N ASP A 675 3.37 -3.60 7.95
CA ASP A 675 1.95 -3.87 8.16
C ASP A 675 1.69 -5.35 8.51
N PRO A 676 0.63 -5.67 9.28
CA PRO A 676 0.33 -7.03 9.75
C PRO A 676 0.25 -8.11 8.66
N ASP A 677 0.25 -7.75 7.39
CA ASP A 677 0.08 -8.68 6.28
C ASP A 677 1.30 -9.57 5.97
N GLY A 678 2.36 -9.61 6.81
CA GLY A 678 3.30 -10.64 6.52
C GLY A 678 4.73 -10.61 7.04
N HIS A 679 5.12 -9.77 7.97
CA HIS A 679 6.47 -9.83 8.50
C HIS A 679 6.49 -9.99 10.02
N ASN A 680 6.75 -11.23 10.44
CA ASN A 680 6.89 -11.58 11.84
C ASN A 680 8.31 -11.27 12.33
N HIS A 681 8.60 -10.01 12.60
CA HIS A 681 9.92 -9.57 13.08
C HIS A 681 10.34 -10.29 14.35
N ALA A 682 9.38 -10.60 15.25
CA ALA A 682 9.66 -11.30 16.49
C ALA A 682 10.31 -12.66 16.26
N GLU A 683 9.91 -13.37 15.20
CA GLU A 683 10.48 -14.68 14.86
C GLU A 683 11.95 -14.54 14.45
N TYR A 684 12.27 -13.65 13.51
CA TYR A 684 13.64 -13.40 13.06
C TYR A 684 14.54 -12.89 14.19
N TYR A 685 14.02 -11.99 15.03
CA TYR A 685 14.77 -11.46 16.17
C TYR A 685 15.01 -12.53 17.21
N SER A 686 14.04 -13.44 17.44
CA SER A 686 14.20 -14.58 18.34
C SER A 686 15.26 -15.57 17.86
N SER A 687 15.28 -15.89 16.55
CA SER A 687 16.30 -16.74 15.94
C SER A 687 17.70 -16.17 16.17
N LEU A 688 17.89 -14.88 15.90
CA LEU A 688 19.17 -14.20 16.08
C LEU A 688 19.56 -14.08 17.56
N ALA A 689 18.61 -13.70 18.43
CA ALA A 689 18.85 -13.60 19.85
C ALA A 689 19.28 -14.94 20.47
N TYR A 690 18.62 -16.03 20.06
CA TYR A 690 18.97 -17.37 20.53
C TYR A 690 20.36 -17.82 20.04
N ALA A 691 20.73 -17.53 18.80
CA ALA A 691 22.07 -17.84 18.28
C ALA A 691 23.16 -17.06 19.04
N TYR A 692 22.92 -15.78 19.37
CA TYR A 692 23.84 -15.03 20.23
C TYR A 692 23.93 -15.60 21.65
N TYR A 693 22.82 -16.06 22.21
CA TYR A 693 22.82 -16.72 23.51
C TYR A 693 23.69 -17.98 23.48
N LEU A 694 23.56 -18.83 22.47
CA LEU A 694 24.34 -20.05 22.29
C LEU A 694 25.85 -19.75 22.03
N SER A 695 26.15 -18.66 21.35
CA SER A 695 27.56 -18.22 21.14
C SER A 695 28.21 -17.61 22.39
N GLY A 696 27.45 -17.38 23.45
CA GLY A 696 27.90 -16.71 24.67
C GLY A 696 27.92 -15.18 24.59
N ASP A 697 27.46 -14.57 23.51
CA ASP A 697 27.30 -13.11 23.41
C ASP A 697 25.99 -12.66 24.07
N LEU A 698 26.01 -12.72 25.40
CA LEU A 698 24.83 -12.39 26.22
C LEU A 698 24.37 -10.92 26.07
N ALA A 699 25.27 -10.02 25.69
CA ALA A 699 24.93 -8.62 25.51
C ALA A 699 24.06 -8.39 24.27
N ARG A 700 24.47 -8.98 23.12
CA ARG A 700 23.66 -8.93 21.90
C ARG A 700 22.38 -9.76 22.02
N ALA A 701 22.43 -10.93 22.67
CA ALA A 701 21.24 -11.72 22.96
C ALA A 701 20.19 -10.93 23.76
N GLN A 702 20.61 -10.24 24.84
CA GLN A 702 19.74 -9.36 25.61
C GLN A 702 19.09 -8.29 24.74
N GLN A 703 19.88 -7.57 23.95
CA GLN A 703 19.40 -6.49 23.10
C GLN A 703 18.29 -6.97 22.14
N TRP A 704 18.48 -8.12 21.50
CA TRP A 704 17.49 -8.63 20.55
C TRP A 704 16.21 -9.13 21.23
N TYR A 705 16.28 -9.77 22.41
CA TYR A 705 15.08 -10.10 23.16
C TYR A 705 14.35 -8.84 23.67
N GLU A 706 15.05 -7.80 24.10
CA GLU A 706 14.45 -6.50 24.45
C GLU A 706 13.80 -5.83 23.23
N ASN A 707 14.39 -5.95 22.03
CA ASN A 707 13.79 -5.48 20.80
C ASN A 707 12.45 -6.18 20.53
N ILE A 708 12.33 -7.51 20.75
CA ILE A 708 11.05 -8.23 20.60
C ILE A 708 9.99 -7.64 21.53
N LEU A 709 10.33 -7.37 22.79
CA LEU A 709 9.39 -6.79 23.75
C LEU A 709 8.92 -5.39 23.35
N SER A 710 9.71 -4.68 22.56
CA SER A 710 9.40 -3.34 22.05
C SER A 710 8.58 -3.32 20.78
N LEU A 711 8.44 -4.44 20.06
CA LEU A 711 7.67 -4.50 18.80
C LEU A 711 6.19 -4.22 19.03
N THR A 712 5.55 -3.69 17.99
CA THR A 712 4.09 -3.61 17.84
C THR A 712 3.61 -4.67 16.85
N SER A 713 3.19 -4.32 15.64
CA SER A 713 2.64 -5.28 14.67
C SER A 713 3.54 -6.48 14.38
N GLY A 714 4.87 -6.30 14.39
CA GLY A 714 5.84 -7.37 14.12
C GLY A 714 5.87 -8.51 15.16
N ARG A 715 5.05 -8.45 16.21
CA ARG A 715 4.90 -9.52 17.23
C ARG A 715 3.48 -10.07 17.36
N LEU A 716 2.51 -9.57 16.59
CA LEU A 716 1.10 -9.91 16.81
C LEU A 716 0.86 -11.43 16.75
N GLY A 717 1.36 -12.10 15.71
CA GLY A 717 1.24 -13.55 15.54
C GLY A 717 2.22 -14.39 16.38
N SER A 718 3.07 -13.77 17.19
CA SER A 718 4.19 -14.43 17.92
C SER A 718 4.08 -14.22 19.44
N GLY A 719 2.89 -14.46 19.97
CA GLY A 719 2.61 -14.27 21.38
C GLY A 719 3.44 -15.16 22.30
N ASP A 720 3.69 -16.40 21.90
CA ASP A 720 4.56 -17.34 22.61
C ASP A 720 6.03 -16.88 22.61
N ILE A 721 6.54 -16.34 21.50
CA ILE A 721 7.89 -15.76 21.40
C ILE A 721 8.01 -14.55 22.33
N TYR A 722 6.98 -13.70 22.41
CA TYR A 722 6.94 -12.58 23.33
C TYR A 722 7.08 -13.05 24.79
N ALA A 723 6.29 -14.06 25.19
CA ALA A 723 6.34 -14.63 26.52
C ALA A 723 7.72 -15.28 26.81
N LYS A 724 8.19 -16.13 25.91
CA LYS A 724 9.51 -16.79 26.01
C LYS A 724 10.67 -15.82 26.00
N SER A 725 10.52 -14.61 25.41
CA SER A 725 11.54 -13.57 25.49
C SER A 725 11.78 -13.10 26.93
N HIS A 726 10.74 -13.02 27.78
CA HIS A 726 10.91 -12.74 29.22
C HIS A 726 11.66 -13.86 29.91
N PHE A 727 11.37 -15.12 29.61
CA PHE A 727 12.10 -16.27 30.15
C PHE A 727 13.58 -16.23 29.77
N MET A 728 13.89 -16.01 28.49
CA MET A 728 15.27 -15.94 28.01
C MET A 728 16.04 -14.74 28.58
N LEU A 729 15.40 -13.60 28.73
CA LEU A 729 15.98 -12.45 29.44
C LEU A 729 16.29 -12.80 30.92
N GLY A 730 15.40 -13.56 31.59
CA GLY A 730 15.66 -14.07 32.93
C GLY A 730 16.97 -14.87 33.00
N LYS A 731 17.16 -15.83 32.09
CA LYS A 731 18.38 -16.64 31.96
C LYS A 731 19.63 -15.78 31.67
N ILE A 732 19.50 -14.83 30.76
CA ILE A 732 20.62 -13.94 30.40
C ILE A 732 21.03 -13.05 31.59
N PHE A 733 20.07 -12.46 32.27
CA PHE A 733 20.35 -11.61 33.46
C PHE A 733 20.94 -12.42 34.59
N GLU A 734 20.46 -13.64 34.84
CA GLU A 734 21.03 -14.55 35.82
C GLU A 734 22.51 -14.86 35.52
N GLN A 735 22.84 -15.27 34.28
CA GLN A 735 24.23 -15.53 33.86
C GLN A 735 25.12 -14.28 33.95
N ARG A 736 24.56 -13.09 33.81
CA ARG A 736 25.27 -11.81 33.93
C ARG A 736 25.34 -11.31 35.38
N GLY A 737 24.77 -12.02 36.34
CA GLY A 737 24.75 -11.64 37.76
C GLY A 737 23.79 -10.47 38.06
N MET A 738 22.86 -10.18 37.21
CA MET A 738 21.87 -9.10 37.34
C MET A 738 20.60 -9.63 38.03
N LYS A 739 20.72 -9.95 39.32
CA LYS A 739 19.69 -10.65 40.14
C LYS A 739 18.31 -9.98 40.06
N ALA A 740 18.25 -8.66 40.21
CA ALA A 740 16.97 -7.94 40.22
C ALA A 740 16.24 -7.99 38.86
N GLU A 741 16.99 -7.88 37.77
CA GLU A 741 16.48 -7.98 36.39
C GLU A 741 16.00 -9.40 36.11
N ALA A 742 16.77 -10.42 36.48
CA ALA A 742 16.39 -11.83 36.33
C ALA A 742 15.07 -12.13 37.05
N ILE A 743 14.93 -11.71 38.31
CA ILE A 743 13.68 -11.87 39.07
C ILE A 743 12.50 -11.21 38.37
N ARG A 744 12.66 -9.99 37.87
CA ARG A 744 11.58 -9.30 37.12
C ARG A 744 11.17 -10.06 35.89
N SER A 745 12.15 -10.50 35.11
CA SER A 745 11.91 -11.19 33.84
C SER A 745 11.21 -12.55 34.02
N TYR A 746 11.69 -13.36 34.99
CA TYR A 746 11.03 -14.63 35.31
C TYR A 746 9.60 -14.43 35.85
N ARG A 747 9.38 -13.42 36.71
CA ARG A 747 8.02 -13.07 37.14
C ARG A 747 7.11 -12.69 35.96
N SER A 748 7.56 -11.80 35.08
CA SER A 748 6.78 -11.41 33.92
C SER A 748 6.38 -12.59 33.05
N PHE A 749 7.29 -13.57 32.85
CA PHE A 749 6.97 -14.80 32.12
C PHE A 749 5.92 -15.64 32.86
N LEU A 750 6.13 -15.90 34.17
CA LEU A 750 5.23 -16.72 34.97
C LEU A 750 3.84 -16.10 35.16
N ASP A 751 3.77 -14.77 35.30
CA ASP A 751 2.51 -14.03 35.40
C ASP A 751 1.74 -14.11 34.06
N LEU A 752 2.45 -14.03 32.93
CA LEU A 752 1.85 -14.11 31.60
C LEU A 752 1.32 -15.52 31.29
N TRP A 753 2.05 -16.55 31.70
CA TRP A 753 1.71 -17.96 31.48
C TRP A 753 1.12 -18.66 32.72
N GLN A 754 0.53 -17.88 33.68
CA GLN A 754 -0.06 -18.46 34.88
C GLN A 754 -1.24 -19.42 34.59
N GLU A 755 -1.94 -19.22 33.49
CA GLU A 755 -3.07 -20.04 33.02
C GLU A 755 -2.71 -20.88 31.78
N ALA A 756 -1.42 -21.17 31.57
CA ALA A 756 -0.98 -21.98 30.44
C ALA A 756 -1.60 -23.40 30.53
N ASP A 757 -2.08 -23.87 29.38
CA ASP A 757 -2.76 -25.16 29.25
C ASP A 757 -1.83 -26.28 28.72
N ILE A 758 -0.50 -26.03 28.74
CA ILE A 758 0.52 -26.98 28.33
C ILE A 758 1.55 -27.21 29.44
N GLU A 759 2.15 -28.39 29.45
CA GLU A 759 3.35 -28.68 30.22
C GLU A 759 4.57 -28.14 29.47
N ALA A 760 5.05 -26.98 29.85
CA ALA A 760 6.23 -26.36 29.22
C ALA A 760 7.43 -26.45 30.17
N PRO A 761 8.56 -27.05 29.77
CA PRO A 761 9.78 -27.11 30.57
C PRO A 761 10.25 -25.74 31.09
N GLU A 762 10.03 -24.71 30.34
CA GLU A 762 10.36 -23.32 30.66
C GLU A 762 9.63 -22.80 31.90
N LEU A 763 8.39 -23.25 32.14
CA LEU A 763 7.62 -22.89 33.34
C LEU A 763 8.29 -23.44 34.62
N ASP A 764 8.68 -24.72 34.60
CA ASP A 764 9.34 -25.37 35.74
C ASP A 764 10.76 -24.83 35.95
N GLU A 765 11.47 -24.52 34.85
CA GLU A 765 12.79 -23.90 34.94
C GLU A 765 12.70 -22.50 35.54
N ALA A 766 11.75 -21.68 35.07
CA ALA A 766 11.55 -20.31 35.57
C ALA A 766 11.15 -20.28 37.05
N LYS A 767 10.28 -21.21 37.51
CA LYS A 767 9.88 -21.32 38.91
C LYS A 767 11.09 -21.64 39.79
N ARG A 768 11.87 -22.66 39.42
CA ARG A 768 13.09 -23.08 40.17
C ARG A 768 14.12 -21.97 40.20
N ALA A 769 14.37 -21.31 39.08
CA ALA A 769 15.31 -20.20 39.01
C ALA A 769 14.87 -19.01 39.87
N LEU A 770 13.57 -18.70 39.88
CA LEU A 770 13.02 -17.63 40.68
C LEU A 770 13.13 -17.93 42.17
N GLU A 771 12.82 -19.17 42.61
CA GLU A 771 12.99 -19.61 44.00
C GLU A 771 14.46 -19.46 44.42
N ALA A 772 15.40 -19.98 43.64
CA ALA A 772 16.83 -19.88 43.95
C ALA A 772 17.37 -18.44 43.99
N LEU A 773 16.77 -17.53 43.22
CA LEU A 773 17.14 -16.12 43.24
C LEU A 773 16.52 -15.37 44.46
N LEU A 774 15.42 -15.83 45.01
CA LEU A 774 14.78 -15.19 46.19
C LEU A 774 15.41 -15.61 47.49
N ASP A 775 15.97 -16.84 47.56
CA ASP A 775 16.82 -17.31 48.64
C ASP A 775 18.19 -16.60 48.62
#